data_b359bd6dff8457925adbfce4ca477b3f
#
_entry.id   b359bd6dff8457925adbfce4ca477b3f
#
_cell.length_a   1.000
_cell.length_b   1.000
_cell.length_c   1.000
_cell.angle_alpha   90.00
_cell.angle_beta   90.00
_cell.angle_gamma   90.00
#
_symmetry.space_group_name_H-M   'P 1'
#
loop_
_entity.id
_entity.type
_entity.pdbx_description
1 polymer ?
#
loop_
_entity_poly.entity_id
_entity_poly.type
_entity_poly.pdbx_seq_one_letter_code
_entity_poly.pdbx_strand_id
1 'polypeptide(L)'
;MKLNSTIGILTVLSIMSCSAQKESKRVLDSVSGIYPRLAYYNNEGECGTGAVVPWADRLWVITYGPHLPNGSSDKLYEVTSDYRQIIHDESIGGTPANRMVHKESNQLFIGPYAIDKTGKVRVIPYSVMPGRHTGNARHLTDPAHKIYYGTMEEGFYEVDVNTLEVKELYQDGNRKKGIKDDTNDVLPGVHGKGFYSGQGVAVFSNNGEGTAEALKKFDVKAGVLAEWNGKDWKTVRRNQFTEVTGPGGIYGNTNPETDPLWATGWDHKSVLLGVRDAKKGWSFYRLPKASHSYDGAHGWNTEWPRIRNVGTESNPDYLMTMHGMFWRFPGQFTADNSAGIRPRSAYLKVIGDFTRWNDQLVFGCDDSAQKEFLNKRKAKGNIEGPGQSNSNLWFTSFSKPDELGPATAEGAVWAKESIKANEASEPFLFAGWANRIGWIKNEGKQPVTFAYEVDETGTNDWKTIKSVTVSPGKATSVIFPVEDKGEWIRVKADKNTLATASFSYTTPDTRSVQPAMIYKGMASATDKNLTGGLLYGLGDNRRALGVLANTVVNGNTVETGYYEMGDKLELVRKDDAETAGLIRSKFAIPQQVVSIENSSVLIVDDLGRRWRLPLGDKAYTSLTNEGQLRICREVATERDLFSCMGTFYELPAENADGYAKIRPVSTHNYRINDYASYRGMLVLTGVNPEEGKDNEHVIVSNDGKAAVWVGVIDDLWQLGKPIGKGGPWKDTSVKAGIPSDPYLIGFYDRKKLTLSHQSTDDITFTIEADPTGNGDWMEYMVRKVKAGEKWTYEFPAEFQARWIRFSTDEDTKATAWLEYK
;
A
#
# COMPACT_ATOMS: atom_id res chain seq x y z
N MET A 1 53.05 -7.81 -78.97
CA MET A 1 54.41 -7.88 -78.38
C MET A 1 54.25 -8.21 -76.91
N LYS A 2 54.94 -9.21 -76.44
CA LYS A 2 54.71 -9.88 -75.20
C LYS A 2 55.25 -9.10 -74.01
N LEU A 3 54.46 -8.98 -72.91
CA LEU A 3 54.95 -8.56 -71.63
C LEU A 3 54.86 -9.73 -70.66
N ASN A 4 55.96 -10.07 -70.09
CA ASN A 4 56.04 -11.07 -68.97
C ASN A 4 55.91 -10.36 -67.63
N SER A 5 55.00 -10.90 -66.78
CA SER A 5 54.81 -10.51 -65.42
C SER A 5 55.51 -11.50 -64.49
N THR A 6 56.32 -10.93 -63.58
CA THR A 6 56.92 -11.67 -62.47
C THR A 6 56.15 -11.37 -61.19
N ILE A 7 55.63 -12.42 -60.53
CA ILE A 7 54.88 -12.36 -59.29
C ILE A 7 55.90 -12.50 -58.16
N GLY A 8 55.96 -11.46 -57.31
CA GLY A 8 56.68 -11.50 -56.04
C GLY A 8 55.70 -11.82 -54.90
N ILE A 9 55.89 -12.89 -54.17
CA ILE A 9 55.13 -13.28 -52.99
C ILE A 9 55.75 -12.56 -51.79
N LEU A 10 55.04 -11.62 -51.21
CA LEU A 10 55.37 -11.03 -49.92
C LEU A 10 54.51 -11.72 -48.82
N THR A 11 55.21 -12.46 -47.98
CA THR A 11 54.59 -13.08 -46.78
C THR A 11 54.51 -12.02 -45.69
N VAL A 12 53.27 -11.59 -45.36
CA VAL A 12 53.04 -10.68 -44.22
C VAL A 12 52.70 -11.55 -42.99
N LEU A 13 53.59 -11.60 -42.03
CA LEU A 13 53.26 -12.12 -40.71
C LEU A 13 52.37 -11.10 -40.00
N SER A 14 51.10 -11.38 -39.87
CA SER A 14 50.21 -10.65 -38.96
C SER A 14 50.37 -11.13 -37.54
N ILE A 15 50.98 -10.31 -36.71
CA ILE A 15 51.01 -10.47 -35.26
C ILE A 15 49.58 -10.11 -34.77
N MET A 16 48.81 -11.12 -34.40
CA MET A 16 47.56 -10.90 -33.66
C MET A 16 47.94 -10.46 -32.23
N SER A 17 47.90 -9.17 -31.96
CA SER A 17 47.84 -8.64 -30.60
C SER A 17 46.44 -8.85 -30.09
N CYS A 18 46.27 -9.86 -29.23
CA CYS A 18 45.06 -10.07 -28.44
C CYS A 18 45.02 -8.93 -27.40
N SER A 19 44.42 -7.77 -27.76
CA SER A 19 44.00 -6.78 -26.77
C SER A 19 42.79 -7.36 -26.04
N ALA A 20 43.00 -7.80 -24.79
CA ALA A 20 41.91 -8.04 -23.89
C ALA A 20 41.13 -6.75 -23.76
N GLN A 21 39.98 -6.63 -24.44
CA GLN A 21 39.00 -5.61 -24.15
C GLN A 21 38.57 -5.85 -22.69
N LYS A 22 38.98 -4.95 -21.80
CA LYS A 22 38.32 -4.79 -20.51
C LYS A 22 36.84 -4.53 -20.83
N GLU A 23 35.99 -5.50 -20.58
CA GLU A 23 34.54 -5.25 -20.57
C GLU A 23 34.31 -4.04 -19.66
N SER A 24 33.85 -2.94 -20.24
CA SER A 24 33.40 -1.79 -19.48
C SER A 24 32.22 -2.27 -18.66
N LYS A 25 32.37 -2.31 -17.33
CA LYS A 25 31.28 -2.59 -16.41
C LYS A 25 30.10 -1.68 -16.76
N ARG A 26 29.00 -2.26 -17.18
CA ARG A 26 27.77 -1.53 -17.49
C ARG A 26 27.31 -0.81 -16.23
N VAL A 27 27.35 0.50 -16.22
CA VAL A 27 26.77 1.31 -15.13
C VAL A 27 25.25 1.26 -15.33
N LEU A 28 24.55 0.65 -14.40
CA LEU A 28 23.10 0.65 -14.39
C LEU A 28 22.61 2.05 -14.05
N ASP A 29 21.87 2.65 -14.95
CA ASP A 29 21.30 3.98 -14.76
C ASP A 29 19.97 3.93 -13.98
N SER A 30 19.20 2.85 -14.17
CA SER A 30 17.92 2.61 -13.47
C SER A 30 17.66 1.11 -13.30
N VAL A 31 16.85 0.76 -12.30
CA VAL A 31 16.35 -0.61 -12.06
C VAL A 31 14.85 -0.54 -11.81
N SER A 32 14.07 -1.35 -12.52
CA SER A 32 12.60 -1.37 -12.43
C SER A 32 11.94 0.02 -12.50
N GLY A 33 12.56 0.98 -13.21
CA GLY A 33 12.08 2.35 -13.32
C GLY A 33 12.48 3.28 -12.17
N ILE A 34 13.31 2.83 -11.25
CA ILE A 34 13.93 3.68 -10.24
C ILE A 34 15.30 4.14 -10.74
N TYR A 35 15.56 5.43 -10.68
CA TYR A 35 16.86 6.04 -10.91
C TYR A 35 17.51 6.35 -9.55
N PRO A 36 18.46 5.55 -9.04
CA PRO A 36 18.98 5.70 -7.68
C PRO A 36 19.56 7.08 -7.38
N ARG A 37 20.09 7.77 -8.40
CA ARG A 37 20.62 9.13 -8.28
C ARG A 37 19.56 10.20 -8.02
N LEU A 38 18.27 9.93 -8.30
CA LEU A 38 17.16 10.85 -8.08
C LEU A 38 16.54 10.69 -6.68
N ALA A 39 17.08 9.80 -5.86
CA ALA A 39 16.59 9.64 -4.50
C ALA A 39 16.68 10.94 -3.71
N TYR A 40 15.65 11.23 -2.94
CA TYR A 40 15.62 12.36 -2.03
C TYR A 40 15.66 11.89 -0.58
N TYR A 41 16.18 12.72 0.29
CA TYR A 41 16.51 12.39 1.66
C TYR A 41 16.08 13.48 2.61
N ASN A 42 15.78 13.09 3.85
CA ASN A 42 15.83 13.99 4.98
C ASN A 42 16.58 13.34 6.16
N ASN A 43 16.87 14.12 7.18
CA ASN A 43 17.61 13.71 8.36
C ASN A 43 16.69 13.46 9.56
N GLU A 44 15.39 13.52 9.38
CA GLU A 44 14.40 13.46 10.46
C GLU A 44 13.78 12.07 10.65
N GLY A 45 14.20 11.10 9.86
CA GLY A 45 13.78 9.72 10.00
C GLY A 45 12.70 9.27 9.02
N GLU A 46 11.77 10.11 8.67
CA GLU A 46 10.76 9.86 7.64
C GLU A 46 10.81 10.94 6.57
N CYS A 47 10.71 10.53 5.32
CA CYS A 47 10.62 11.42 4.18
C CYS A 47 9.51 10.93 3.26
N GLY A 48 8.45 11.69 3.18
CA GLY A 48 7.37 11.43 2.23
C GLY A 48 7.47 12.27 0.99
N THR A 49 6.79 11.86 -0.06
CA THR A 49 6.52 12.69 -1.23
C THR A 49 5.26 13.51 -0.99
N GLY A 50 5.41 14.82 -0.86
CA GLY A 50 4.28 15.73 -0.70
C GLY A 50 3.55 16.00 -2.00
N ALA A 51 4.29 16.32 -3.07
CA ALA A 51 3.72 16.58 -4.38
C ALA A 51 4.73 16.34 -5.51
N VAL A 52 4.21 15.96 -6.68
CA VAL A 52 4.95 15.76 -7.93
C VAL A 52 4.21 16.46 -9.05
N VAL A 53 4.80 17.52 -9.64
CA VAL A 53 4.11 18.38 -10.62
C VAL A 53 4.99 18.71 -11.81
N PRO A 54 4.55 18.43 -13.05
CA PRO A 54 5.20 18.93 -14.24
C PRO A 54 4.92 20.44 -14.43
N TRP A 55 5.96 21.25 -14.51
CA TRP A 55 5.85 22.68 -14.72
C TRP A 55 7.11 23.26 -15.36
N ALA A 56 6.96 24.18 -16.29
CA ALA A 56 8.07 24.88 -16.95
C ALA A 56 9.13 23.91 -17.55
N ASP A 57 8.69 22.86 -18.23
CA ASP A 57 9.50 21.78 -18.83
C ASP A 57 10.37 21.01 -17.80
N ARG A 58 9.97 21.01 -16.54
CA ARG A 58 10.61 20.32 -15.42
C ARG A 58 9.58 19.49 -14.65
N LEU A 59 10.09 18.57 -13.86
CA LEU A 59 9.29 17.88 -12.83
C LEU A 59 9.70 18.43 -11.47
N TRP A 60 8.75 19.03 -10.78
CA TRP A 60 8.93 19.59 -9.45
C TRP A 60 8.46 18.62 -8.40
N VAL A 61 9.27 18.42 -7.37
CA VAL A 61 8.99 17.50 -6.26
C VAL A 61 9.24 18.21 -4.95
N ILE A 62 8.30 18.16 -4.04
CA ILE A 62 8.53 18.49 -2.64
C ILE A 62 8.46 17.24 -1.78
N THR A 63 9.34 17.19 -0.80
CA THR A 63 9.34 16.20 0.26
C THR A 63 8.87 16.83 1.56
N TYR A 64 8.48 16.01 2.53
CA TYR A 64 8.00 16.46 3.81
C TYR A 64 8.52 15.62 4.98
N GLY A 65 8.85 16.27 6.08
CA GLY A 65 9.04 15.64 7.37
C GLY A 65 7.71 15.62 8.12
N PRO A 66 7.05 14.47 8.31
CA PRO A 66 5.63 14.43 8.68
C PRO A 66 5.29 15.09 10.02
N HIS A 67 6.27 15.31 10.88
CA HIS A 67 6.05 15.86 12.23
C HIS A 67 6.60 17.27 12.42
N LEU A 68 7.19 17.88 11.38
CA LEU A 68 7.81 19.20 11.49
C LEU A 68 7.03 20.25 10.70
N PRO A 69 6.52 21.30 11.35
CA PRO A 69 5.83 22.37 10.65
C PRO A 69 6.80 23.24 9.84
N ASN A 70 8.08 23.32 10.22
CA ASN A 70 9.10 24.14 9.58
C ASN A 70 10.50 23.67 9.95
N GLY A 71 11.49 23.96 9.10
CA GLY A 71 12.90 23.82 9.40
C GLY A 71 13.46 22.41 9.34
N SER A 72 12.72 21.45 8.76
CA SER A 72 13.25 20.13 8.44
C SER A 72 14.30 20.21 7.33
N SER A 73 15.06 19.12 7.13
CA SER A 73 16.00 18.99 6.01
C SER A 73 15.34 18.70 4.66
N ASP A 74 14.03 18.61 4.62
CA ASP A 74 13.24 18.43 3.40
C ASP A 74 13.45 19.55 2.40
N LYS A 75 13.43 19.18 1.11
CA LYS A 75 13.80 20.07 0.01
C LYS A 75 12.72 20.17 -1.06
N LEU A 76 12.83 21.24 -1.82
CA LEU A 76 12.25 21.40 -3.14
C LEU A 76 13.26 20.88 -4.16
N TYR A 77 12.84 19.92 -4.98
CA TYR A 77 13.64 19.32 -6.05
C TYR A 77 13.08 19.69 -7.42
N GLU A 78 13.99 19.90 -8.36
CA GLU A 78 13.69 20.03 -9.78
C GLU A 78 14.36 18.84 -10.51
N VAL A 79 13.61 18.12 -11.33
CA VAL A 79 14.15 17.08 -12.19
C VAL A 79 14.03 17.53 -13.65
N THR A 80 15.16 17.60 -14.33
CA THR A 80 15.24 18.03 -15.74
C THR A 80 14.85 16.89 -16.69
N SER A 81 14.56 17.21 -17.95
CA SER A 81 14.17 16.21 -18.97
C SER A 81 15.23 15.14 -19.25
N ASP A 82 16.51 15.41 -18.92
CA ASP A 82 17.62 14.48 -18.97
C ASP A 82 17.90 13.80 -17.61
N TYR A 83 16.91 13.80 -16.69
CA TYR A 83 16.96 13.15 -15.39
C TYR A 83 18.08 13.62 -14.47
N ARG A 84 18.43 14.89 -14.50
CA ARG A 84 19.28 15.52 -13.47
C ARG A 84 18.42 16.09 -12.36
N GLN A 85 18.84 15.88 -11.13
CA GLN A 85 18.21 16.47 -9.95
C GLN A 85 18.91 17.78 -9.58
N ILE A 86 18.12 18.81 -9.35
CA ILE A 86 18.56 20.10 -8.81
C ILE A 86 17.86 20.28 -7.47
N ILE A 87 18.62 20.57 -6.44
CA ILE A 87 18.12 20.85 -5.11
C ILE A 87 18.09 22.36 -4.94
N HIS A 88 16.94 22.91 -4.61
CA HIS A 88 16.75 24.35 -4.49
C HIS A 88 17.16 24.87 -3.11
N ASP A 89 18.04 25.87 -3.08
CA ASP A 89 18.53 26.52 -1.87
C ASP A 89 17.45 27.31 -1.12
N GLU A 90 16.37 27.67 -1.83
CA GLU A 90 15.22 28.37 -1.28
C GLU A 90 14.37 27.48 -0.35
N SER A 91 14.68 26.19 -0.25
CA SER A 91 13.93 25.25 0.57
C SER A 91 13.93 25.63 2.04
N ILE A 92 12.74 25.72 2.65
CA ILE A 92 12.56 26.06 4.06
C ILE A 92 12.19 24.86 4.95
N GLY A 93 12.03 23.68 4.34
CA GLY A 93 11.63 22.46 5.02
C GLY A 93 10.18 22.47 5.52
N GLY A 94 9.81 21.50 6.34
CA GLY A 94 8.48 21.37 6.89
C GLY A 94 7.70 20.18 6.34
N THR A 95 6.39 20.27 6.38
CA THR A 95 5.48 19.21 5.87
C THR A 95 4.58 19.76 4.76
N PRO A 96 5.12 20.15 3.59
CA PRO A 96 4.31 20.62 2.48
C PRO A 96 3.83 19.45 1.62
N ALA A 97 2.55 19.48 1.26
CA ALA A 97 1.96 18.50 0.33
C ALA A 97 0.95 19.13 -0.65
N ASN A 98 0.75 20.42 -0.53
CA ASN A 98 -0.14 21.17 -1.41
C ASN A 98 0.49 21.40 -2.77
N ARG A 99 -0.36 21.46 -3.79
CA ARG A 99 0.02 21.78 -5.18
C ARG A 99 -1.15 22.39 -5.95
N MET A 100 -0.86 23.41 -6.72
CA MET A 100 -1.80 24.05 -7.64
C MET A 100 -1.07 24.76 -8.77
N VAL A 101 -1.51 24.59 -9.99
CA VAL A 101 -1.13 25.46 -11.11
C VAL A 101 -2.17 26.57 -11.23
N HIS A 102 -1.77 27.77 -10.94
CA HIS A 102 -2.61 28.96 -11.07
C HIS A 102 -2.47 29.53 -12.48
N LYS A 103 -3.45 29.25 -13.33
CA LYS A 103 -3.39 29.58 -14.77
C LYS A 103 -3.32 31.07 -15.04
N GLU A 104 -4.05 31.87 -14.28
CA GLU A 104 -4.17 33.33 -14.48
C GLU A 104 -2.85 34.08 -14.23
N SER A 105 -2.10 33.68 -13.21
CA SER A 105 -0.77 34.25 -12.91
C SER A 105 0.36 33.46 -13.58
N ASN A 106 0.05 32.32 -14.21
CA ASN A 106 1.02 31.44 -14.86
C ASN A 106 2.13 30.99 -13.92
N GLN A 107 1.74 30.44 -12.75
CA GLN A 107 2.63 29.99 -11.68
C GLN A 107 2.19 28.64 -11.13
N LEU A 108 3.18 27.85 -10.69
CA LEU A 108 2.98 26.70 -9.84
C LEU A 108 3.11 27.13 -8.38
N PHE A 109 2.11 26.82 -7.55
CA PHE A 109 2.17 26.90 -6.10
C PHE A 109 2.33 25.47 -5.55
N ILE A 110 3.50 25.16 -5.01
CA ILE A 110 3.87 23.85 -4.47
C ILE A 110 4.58 24.04 -3.12
N GLY A 111 4.05 23.47 -2.03
CA GLY A 111 4.50 23.89 -0.72
C GLY A 111 4.34 25.42 -0.51
N PRO A 112 5.24 26.06 0.22
CA PRO A 112 5.29 27.51 0.37
C PRO A 112 5.94 28.24 -0.83
N TYR A 113 6.16 27.53 -1.95
CA TYR A 113 6.88 28.03 -3.11
C TYR A 113 5.93 28.47 -4.21
N ALA A 114 6.21 29.62 -4.83
CA ALA A 114 5.58 30.08 -6.05
C ALA A 114 6.63 30.08 -7.18
N ILE A 115 6.39 29.28 -8.23
CA ILE A 115 7.36 29.04 -9.30
C ILE A 115 6.78 29.57 -10.61
N ASP A 116 7.45 30.51 -11.24
CA ASP A 116 6.99 31.07 -12.51
C ASP A 116 7.34 30.15 -13.71
N LYS A 117 6.90 30.53 -14.89
CA LYS A 117 7.13 29.76 -16.13
C LYS A 117 8.60 29.69 -16.57
N THR A 118 9.49 30.46 -15.94
CA THR A 118 10.95 30.38 -16.18
C THR A 118 11.66 29.45 -15.22
N GLY A 119 10.92 28.94 -14.22
CA GLY A 119 11.48 28.13 -13.13
C GLY A 119 12.02 28.95 -11.96
N LYS A 120 11.79 30.27 -11.93
CA LYS A 120 12.20 31.11 -10.80
C LYS A 120 11.31 30.85 -9.60
N VAL A 121 11.95 30.51 -8.48
CA VAL A 121 11.30 30.20 -7.19
C VAL A 121 11.20 31.46 -6.33
N ARG A 122 10.04 31.68 -5.74
CA ARG A 122 9.79 32.63 -4.65
C ARG A 122 9.21 31.86 -3.47
N VAL A 123 9.52 32.30 -2.25
CA VAL A 123 9.12 31.60 -1.03
C VAL A 123 8.17 32.47 -0.22
N ILE A 124 7.11 31.90 0.30
CA ILE A 124 6.27 32.50 1.34
C ILE A 124 6.91 32.13 2.69
N PRO A 125 7.42 33.10 3.46
CA PRO A 125 8.12 32.79 4.69
C PRO A 125 7.20 32.17 5.75
N TYR A 126 7.72 31.19 6.50
CA TYR A 126 6.98 30.57 7.61
C TYR A 126 6.45 31.57 8.64
N SER A 127 7.15 32.66 8.87
CA SER A 127 6.76 33.72 9.83
C SER A 127 5.43 34.40 9.50
N VAL A 128 5.02 34.40 8.21
CA VAL A 128 3.76 35.01 7.75
C VAL A 128 2.68 33.98 7.44
N MET A 129 3.09 32.75 7.12
CA MET A 129 2.18 31.61 6.84
C MET A 129 2.67 30.36 7.58
N PRO A 130 2.56 30.33 8.91
CA PRO A 130 2.96 29.16 9.68
C PRO A 130 2.04 27.98 9.47
N GLY A 131 2.55 26.77 9.80
CA GLY A 131 1.82 25.52 9.74
C GLY A 131 2.38 24.51 8.73
N ARG A 132 1.82 23.31 8.73
CA ARG A 132 2.11 22.23 7.78
C ARG A 132 1.17 22.36 6.59
N HIS A 133 1.64 22.92 5.48
CA HIS A 133 0.81 23.25 4.32
C HIS A 133 0.40 22.00 3.55
N THR A 134 -0.86 21.63 3.56
CA THR A 134 -1.35 20.39 3.00
C THR A 134 -2.26 20.55 1.78
N GLY A 135 -2.91 21.70 1.62
CA GLY A 135 -3.82 21.92 0.50
C GLY A 135 -3.85 23.37 0.00
N ASN A 136 -4.18 23.52 -1.29
CA ASN A 136 -4.51 24.79 -1.91
C ASN A 136 -5.93 24.75 -2.46
N ALA A 137 -6.59 25.91 -2.47
CA ALA A 137 -7.86 26.08 -3.15
C ALA A 137 -7.88 27.43 -3.90
N ARG A 138 -8.61 27.50 -5.02
CA ARG A 138 -8.85 28.77 -5.72
C ARG A 138 -9.74 29.65 -4.87
N HIS A 139 -9.48 30.95 -4.89
CA HIS A 139 -10.27 31.91 -4.10
C HIS A 139 -11.71 31.95 -4.60
N LEU A 140 -12.69 32.01 -3.66
CA LEU A 140 -14.12 31.90 -3.99
C LEU A 140 -14.66 33.10 -4.78
N THR A 141 -14.12 34.31 -4.55
CA THR A 141 -14.64 35.56 -5.11
C THR A 141 -13.62 36.32 -5.97
N ASP A 142 -12.32 36.03 -5.85
CA ASP A 142 -11.25 36.65 -6.60
C ASP A 142 -10.20 35.61 -7.07
N PRO A 143 -10.61 34.61 -7.84
CA PRO A 143 -9.71 33.52 -8.23
C PRO A 143 -8.60 33.91 -9.22
N ALA A 144 -8.67 35.11 -9.80
CA ALA A 144 -7.63 35.59 -10.70
C ALA A 144 -6.39 36.15 -9.95
N HIS A 145 -6.57 36.64 -8.73
CA HIS A 145 -5.49 37.29 -8.00
C HIS A 145 -5.15 36.60 -6.67
N LYS A 146 -5.98 35.69 -6.19
CA LYS A 146 -5.83 35.09 -4.88
C LYS A 146 -6.07 33.58 -4.87
N ILE A 147 -5.41 32.92 -3.94
CA ILE A 147 -5.61 31.51 -3.61
C ILE A 147 -5.70 31.32 -2.11
N TYR A 148 -6.26 30.19 -1.69
CA TYR A 148 -6.25 29.77 -0.29
C TYR A 148 -5.17 28.73 -0.05
N TYR A 149 -4.63 28.72 1.17
CA TYR A 149 -3.82 27.67 1.75
C TYR A 149 -4.51 27.11 2.99
N GLY A 150 -4.54 25.79 3.11
CA GLY A 150 -4.96 25.06 4.29
C GLY A 150 -3.79 24.29 4.88
N THR A 151 -3.74 24.20 6.22
CA THR A 151 -2.68 23.50 6.93
C THR A 151 -3.23 22.28 7.68
N MET A 152 -2.32 21.43 8.15
CA MET A 152 -2.65 20.23 8.89
C MET A 152 -3.32 20.52 10.24
N GLU A 153 -2.97 21.66 10.87
CA GLU A 153 -3.55 22.13 12.13
C GLU A 153 -4.53 23.28 11.93
N GLU A 154 -5.32 23.20 10.85
CA GLU A 154 -6.46 24.10 10.55
C GLU A 154 -6.11 25.58 10.34
N GLY A 155 -4.83 25.91 10.08
CA GLY A 155 -4.47 27.24 9.59
C GLY A 155 -5.10 27.46 8.21
N PHE A 156 -5.67 28.63 8.00
CA PHE A 156 -6.32 28.96 6.75
C PHE A 156 -5.93 30.38 6.33
N TYR A 157 -5.35 30.49 5.13
CA TYR A 157 -4.74 31.70 4.64
C TYR A 157 -5.26 32.07 3.26
N GLU A 158 -5.37 33.37 3.00
CA GLU A 158 -5.56 33.98 1.68
C GLU A 158 -4.23 34.55 1.24
N VAL A 159 -3.79 34.21 0.02
CA VAL A 159 -2.50 34.62 -0.54
C VAL A 159 -2.73 35.34 -1.87
N ASP A 160 -2.19 36.53 -2.04
CA ASP A 160 -2.10 37.22 -3.34
C ASP A 160 -1.04 36.53 -4.21
N VAL A 161 -1.41 36.07 -5.39
CA VAL A 161 -0.55 35.26 -6.26
C VAL A 161 0.63 36.05 -6.87
N ASN A 162 0.53 37.39 -6.96
CA ASN A 162 1.57 38.24 -7.53
C ASN A 162 2.55 38.75 -6.49
N THR A 163 2.04 39.26 -5.39
CA THR A 163 2.86 39.86 -4.32
C THR A 163 3.31 38.89 -3.27
N LEU A 164 2.62 37.72 -3.12
CA LEU A 164 2.74 36.77 -2.03
C LEU A 164 2.38 37.34 -0.66
N GLU A 165 1.60 38.44 -0.63
CA GLU A 165 1.04 38.97 0.61
C GLU A 165 0.05 37.93 1.20
N VAL A 166 0.16 37.65 2.49
CA VAL A 166 -0.62 36.67 3.23
C VAL A 166 -1.57 37.33 4.18
N LYS A 167 -2.84 36.97 4.12
CA LYS A 167 -3.86 37.33 5.11
C LYS A 167 -4.29 36.04 5.84
N GLU A 168 -4.10 36.01 7.15
CA GLU A 168 -4.58 34.93 8.00
C GLU A 168 -6.11 35.01 8.16
N LEU A 169 -6.83 33.96 7.85
CA LEU A 169 -8.28 33.82 8.04
C LEU A 169 -8.59 33.05 9.32
N TYR A 170 -7.85 31.93 9.54
CA TYR A 170 -7.88 31.17 10.78
C TYR A 170 -6.46 30.85 11.19
N GLN A 171 -6.17 30.96 12.48
CA GLN A 171 -4.85 30.72 13.04
C GLN A 171 -4.51 29.23 13.02
N ASP A 172 -3.29 28.90 12.59
CA ASP A 172 -2.75 27.56 12.69
C ASP A 172 -2.51 27.13 14.14
N GLY A 173 -2.82 25.89 14.49
CA GLY A 173 -2.64 25.32 15.83
C GLY A 173 -1.19 25.39 16.33
N ASN A 174 -0.19 25.28 15.44
CA ASN A 174 1.22 25.40 15.80
C ASN A 174 1.63 26.82 16.30
N ARG A 175 0.81 27.80 16.09
CA ARG A 175 1.03 29.12 16.70
C ARG A 175 0.73 29.17 18.18
N LYS A 176 -0.03 28.25 18.72
CA LYS A 176 -0.29 28.17 20.15
C LYS A 176 1.00 27.86 20.88
N LYS A 177 1.42 28.75 21.77
CA LYS A 177 2.72 28.68 22.42
C LYS A 177 2.86 27.39 23.26
N GLY A 178 3.83 26.58 22.92
CA GLY A 178 4.19 25.39 23.70
C GLY A 178 3.37 24.12 23.39
N ILE A 179 2.45 24.16 22.43
CA ILE A 179 1.68 23.01 21.99
C ILE A 179 2.12 22.68 20.56
N LYS A 180 2.64 21.49 20.36
CA LYS A 180 3.02 20.95 19.07
C LYS A 180 1.89 20.05 18.57
N ASP A 181 1.59 20.15 17.28
CA ASP A 181 0.55 19.32 16.62
C ASP A 181 -0.88 19.54 17.18
N ASP A 182 -1.17 20.72 17.71
CA ASP A 182 -2.50 21.07 18.19
C ASP A 182 -3.33 21.75 17.10
N THR A 183 -4.63 21.47 17.06
CA THR A 183 -5.59 22.16 16.19
C THR A 183 -6.07 23.45 16.86
N ASN A 184 -6.75 24.30 16.13
CA ASN A 184 -7.38 25.48 16.70
C ASN A 184 -8.83 25.24 17.17
N ASP A 185 -9.28 23.96 17.14
CA ASP A 185 -10.63 23.50 17.52
C ASP A 185 -11.79 24.05 16.66
N VAL A 186 -11.49 24.50 15.45
CA VAL A 186 -12.52 24.96 14.50
C VAL A 186 -13.29 23.79 13.91
N LEU A 187 -12.60 22.68 13.64
CA LEU A 187 -13.16 21.45 13.10
C LEU A 187 -12.84 20.25 14.00
N PRO A 188 -13.70 19.21 14.03
CA PRO A 188 -13.36 17.97 14.71
C PRO A 188 -12.33 17.16 13.92
N GLY A 189 -11.57 16.33 14.63
CA GLY A 189 -10.50 15.50 14.07
C GLY A 189 -9.16 16.21 14.05
N VAL A 190 -8.15 15.59 13.44
CA VAL A 190 -6.78 16.08 13.32
C VAL A 190 -6.19 15.72 11.97
N HIS A 191 -5.03 16.30 11.65
CA HIS A 191 -4.25 16.02 10.44
C HIS A 191 -4.97 16.43 9.15
N GLY A 192 -5.15 17.74 8.96
CA GLY A 192 -5.66 18.32 7.72
C GLY A 192 -4.92 17.81 6.48
N LYS A 193 -5.65 17.54 5.42
CA LYS A 193 -5.14 16.91 4.19
C LYS A 193 -5.60 17.65 2.94
N GLY A 194 -6.75 17.30 2.39
CA GLY A 194 -7.25 17.84 1.14
C GLY A 194 -7.87 19.22 1.28
N PHE A 195 -7.68 20.07 0.28
CA PHE A 195 -8.34 21.36 0.19
C PHE A 195 -8.60 21.72 -1.26
N TYR A 196 -9.85 22.03 -1.61
CA TYR A 196 -10.26 22.34 -2.97
C TYR A 196 -11.49 23.23 -2.97
N SER A 197 -11.71 24.03 -4.01
CA SER A 197 -12.86 24.93 -4.11
C SER A 197 -13.65 24.75 -5.41
N GLY A 198 -14.93 24.96 -5.32
CA GLY A 198 -15.88 24.95 -6.41
C GLY A 198 -17.29 25.04 -5.88
N GLN A 199 -18.27 25.31 -6.76
CA GLN A 199 -19.69 25.39 -6.42
C GLN A 199 -19.98 26.34 -5.25
N GLY A 200 -19.21 27.45 -5.14
CA GLY A 200 -19.36 28.47 -4.11
C GLY A 200 -18.84 28.10 -2.73
N VAL A 201 -18.13 26.99 -2.57
CA VAL A 201 -17.54 26.56 -1.30
C VAL A 201 -16.07 26.17 -1.44
N ALA A 202 -15.33 26.28 -0.34
CA ALA A 202 -14.05 25.62 -0.18
C ALA A 202 -14.23 24.38 0.70
N VAL A 203 -13.73 23.23 0.28
CA VAL A 203 -13.89 21.97 0.97
C VAL A 203 -12.55 21.55 1.55
N PHE A 204 -12.55 21.25 2.84
CA PHE A 204 -11.39 20.83 3.59
C PHE A 204 -11.62 19.45 4.21
N SER A 205 -10.55 18.66 4.33
CA SER A 205 -10.59 17.34 4.94
C SER A 205 -9.47 17.12 5.94
N ASN A 206 -9.72 16.27 6.93
CA ASN A 206 -8.68 15.68 7.75
C ASN A 206 -8.90 14.16 7.90
N ASN A 207 -7.87 13.43 8.31
CA ASN A 207 -7.87 11.97 8.29
C ASN A 207 -7.55 11.33 9.65
N GLY A 208 -7.76 12.00 10.75
CA GLY A 208 -7.43 11.43 12.03
C GLY A 208 -8.33 11.87 13.17
N GLU A 209 -8.08 11.29 14.33
CA GLU A 209 -8.71 11.60 15.60
C GLU A 209 -7.65 11.75 16.70
N GLY A 210 -7.71 12.83 17.48
CA GLY A 210 -6.72 13.17 18.50
C GLY A 210 -6.81 12.37 19.81
N THR A 211 -7.75 11.42 19.95
CA THR A 211 -7.93 10.68 21.20
C THR A 211 -6.90 9.55 21.37
N ALA A 212 -6.52 9.26 22.60
CA ALA A 212 -5.63 8.13 22.91
C ALA A 212 -6.21 6.75 22.50
N GLU A 213 -7.52 6.64 22.34
CA GLU A 213 -8.21 5.44 21.87
C GLU A 213 -7.93 5.22 20.38
N ALA A 214 -7.88 6.28 19.58
CA ALA A 214 -7.65 6.21 18.14
C ALA A 214 -6.29 5.59 17.78
N LEU A 215 -5.28 5.73 18.64
CA LEU A 215 -3.97 5.07 18.49
C LEU A 215 -4.02 3.53 18.61
N LYS A 216 -5.13 2.97 19.13
CA LYS A 216 -5.23 1.55 19.45
C LYS A 216 -6.33 0.82 18.69
N LYS A 217 -7.33 1.55 18.17
CA LYS A 217 -8.52 1.00 17.54
C LYS A 217 -8.72 1.61 16.17
N PHE A 218 -8.87 0.76 15.17
CA PHE A 218 -9.11 1.15 13.78
C PHE A 218 -10.56 1.54 13.49
N ASP A 219 -11.51 1.14 14.34
CA ASP A 219 -12.96 1.35 14.20
C ASP A 219 -13.50 2.60 14.90
N VAL A 220 -12.62 3.40 15.48
CA VAL A 220 -13.00 4.67 16.11
C VAL A 220 -13.44 5.67 15.04
N LYS A 221 -14.51 6.40 15.31
CA LYS A 221 -14.96 7.50 14.46
C LYS A 221 -13.90 8.60 14.42
N ALA A 222 -13.37 8.88 13.22
CA ALA A 222 -12.22 9.76 13.05
C ALA A 222 -12.39 10.67 11.86
N GLY A 223 -11.67 11.79 11.85
CA GLY A 223 -11.58 12.71 10.74
C GLY A 223 -12.83 13.54 10.45
N VAL A 224 -12.74 14.38 9.42
CA VAL A 224 -13.84 15.24 8.95
C VAL A 224 -13.72 15.56 7.47
N LEU A 225 -14.86 15.71 6.80
CA LEU A 225 -15.05 16.47 5.58
C LEU A 225 -15.89 17.69 5.91
N ALA A 226 -15.43 18.89 5.57
CA ALA A 226 -16.10 20.14 5.91
C ALA A 226 -16.14 21.12 4.73
N GLU A 227 -17.16 21.97 4.70
CA GLU A 227 -17.34 23.06 3.74
C GLU A 227 -17.21 24.43 4.43
N TRP A 228 -16.53 25.36 3.76
CA TRP A 228 -16.50 26.76 4.13
C TRP A 228 -17.14 27.61 3.03
N ASN A 229 -18.07 28.46 3.40
CA ASN A 229 -18.87 29.26 2.48
C ASN A 229 -18.36 30.70 2.26
N GLY A 230 -17.13 30.97 2.69
CA GLY A 230 -16.54 32.30 2.71
C GLY A 230 -16.65 32.99 4.08
N LYS A 231 -17.38 32.41 5.03
CA LYS A 231 -17.60 32.94 6.38
C LYS A 231 -17.56 31.86 7.46
N ASP A 232 -18.37 30.82 7.31
CA ASP A 232 -18.58 29.81 8.34
C ASP A 232 -18.27 28.41 7.82
N TRP A 233 -17.75 27.53 8.70
CA TRP A 233 -17.54 26.11 8.46
C TRP A 233 -18.79 25.30 8.74
N LYS A 234 -19.02 24.29 7.92
CA LYS A 234 -20.08 23.28 8.10
C LYS A 234 -19.45 21.89 7.98
N THR A 235 -19.57 21.09 9.03
CA THR A 235 -19.22 19.66 8.97
C THR A 235 -20.19 18.94 8.02
N VAL A 236 -19.64 18.29 7.00
CA VAL A 236 -20.39 17.46 6.05
C VAL A 236 -20.51 16.03 6.59
N ARG A 237 -19.37 15.45 6.98
CA ARG A 237 -19.32 14.05 7.44
C ARG A 237 -18.12 13.82 8.37
N ARG A 238 -18.30 12.96 9.37
CA ARG A 238 -17.29 12.52 10.32
C ARG A 238 -16.73 11.15 9.88
N ASN A 239 -15.78 11.18 8.99
CA ASN A 239 -14.90 10.07 8.58
C ASN A 239 -13.56 10.64 8.15
N GLN A 240 -12.56 9.77 7.99
CA GLN A 240 -11.24 10.12 7.48
C GLN A 240 -11.33 10.44 5.99
N PHE A 241 -10.81 11.59 5.58
CA PHE A 241 -10.69 11.99 4.17
C PHE A 241 -9.31 12.58 3.90
N THR A 242 -8.72 12.29 2.73
CA THR A 242 -7.38 12.75 2.36
C THR A 242 -7.37 13.62 1.13
N GLU A 243 -8.13 13.30 0.10
CA GLU A 243 -8.17 14.09 -1.13
C GLU A 243 -9.51 14.81 -1.25
N VAL A 244 -9.43 16.06 -1.65
CA VAL A 244 -10.55 16.81 -2.23
C VAL A 244 -10.09 17.38 -3.54
N THR A 245 -10.80 17.10 -4.62
CA THR A 245 -10.45 17.49 -5.99
C THR A 245 -11.69 17.63 -6.87
N GLY A 246 -11.50 17.80 -8.15
CA GLY A 246 -12.53 17.79 -9.18
C GLY A 246 -11.94 17.45 -10.55
N PRO A 247 -12.73 17.52 -11.63
CA PRO A 247 -12.25 17.22 -12.98
C PRO A 247 -11.03 18.03 -13.41
N GLY A 248 -10.91 19.27 -12.95
CA GLY A 248 -9.78 20.14 -13.25
C GLY A 248 -8.51 19.84 -12.48
N GLY A 249 -8.57 19.02 -11.41
CA GLY A 249 -7.42 18.64 -10.60
C GLY A 249 -6.60 19.84 -10.15
N ILE A 250 -5.28 19.75 -10.26
CA ILE A 250 -4.36 20.82 -9.83
C ILE A 250 -4.52 22.15 -10.57
N TYR A 251 -5.22 22.15 -11.70
CA TYR A 251 -5.49 23.35 -12.51
C TYR A 251 -6.79 24.07 -12.10
N GLY A 252 -7.57 23.47 -11.20
CA GLY A 252 -8.92 23.92 -10.84
C GLY A 252 -9.97 23.59 -11.91
N ASN A 253 -11.20 23.48 -11.49
CA ASN A 253 -12.33 23.15 -12.38
C ASN A 253 -12.52 24.21 -13.48
N THR A 254 -12.83 23.75 -14.69
CA THR A 254 -13.07 24.65 -15.83
C THR A 254 -14.38 25.42 -15.64
N ASN A 255 -15.40 24.75 -15.10
CA ASN A 255 -16.68 25.37 -14.76
C ASN A 255 -16.90 25.28 -13.24
N PRO A 256 -16.27 26.16 -12.44
CA PRO A 256 -16.24 26.04 -10.99
C PRO A 256 -17.62 26.09 -10.33
N GLU A 257 -18.64 26.65 -10.98
CA GLU A 257 -20.01 26.72 -10.46
C GLU A 257 -20.78 25.38 -10.59
N THR A 258 -20.36 24.51 -11.54
CA THR A 258 -21.16 23.33 -11.91
C THR A 258 -20.39 22.01 -11.89
N ASP A 259 -19.08 22.06 -12.14
CA ASP A 259 -18.27 20.84 -12.13
C ASP A 259 -18.29 20.19 -10.73
N PRO A 260 -18.37 18.86 -10.64
CA PRO A 260 -18.44 18.16 -9.36
C PRO A 260 -17.17 18.36 -8.52
N LEU A 261 -17.32 18.20 -7.21
CA LEU A 261 -16.20 18.02 -6.30
C LEU A 261 -16.17 16.58 -5.82
N TRP A 262 -15.00 15.99 -5.73
CA TRP A 262 -14.78 14.63 -5.30
C TRP A 262 -13.95 14.63 -4.01
N ALA A 263 -14.32 13.77 -3.07
CA ALA A 263 -13.56 13.56 -1.84
C ALA A 263 -13.31 12.06 -1.64
N THR A 264 -12.06 11.66 -1.42
CA THR A 264 -11.70 10.27 -1.11
C THR A 264 -11.30 10.14 0.34
N GLY A 265 -11.80 9.09 0.96
CA GLY A 265 -11.55 8.81 2.36
C GLY A 265 -11.83 7.35 2.70
N TRP A 266 -11.90 7.04 3.97
CA TRP A 266 -12.22 5.69 4.45
C TRP A 266 -12.80 5.70 5.86
N ASP A 267 -13.35 4.59 6.24
CA ASP A 267 -13.59 4.16 7.61
C ASP A 267 -13.10 2.70 7.77
N HIS A 268 -13.33 2.10 8.94
CA HIS A 268 -12.95 0.70 9.16
C HIS A 268 -13.68 -0.28 8.22
N LYS A 269 -14.79 0.12 7.61
CA LYS A 269 -15.61 -0.75 6.74
C LYS A 269 -15.12 -0.77 5.29
N SER A 270 -14.76 0.39 4.72
CA SER A 270 -14.50 0.51 3.29
C SER A 270 -13.80 1.83 2.94
N VAL A 271 -13.37 1.96 1.70
CA VAL A 271 -13.07 3.26 1.08
C VAL A 271 -14.37 4.05 0.95
N LEU A 272 -14.28 5.36 1.13
CA LEU A 272 -15.38 6.32 0.93
C LEU A 272 -15.06 7.23 -0.25
N LEU A 273 -16.03 7.40 -1.12
CA LEU A 273 -16.02 8.37 -2.20
C LEU A 273 -17.21 9.31 -2.04
N GLY A 274 -16.92 10.58 -1.77
CA GLY A 274 -17.92 11.64 -1.78
C GLY A 274 -17.96 12.33 -3.13
N VAL A 275 -19.14 12.67 -3.62
CA VAL A 275 -19.35 13.56 -4.74
C VAL A 275 -20.32 14.67 -4.36
N ARG A 276 -19.93 15.91 -4.61
CA ARG A 276 -20.78 17.08 -4.40
C ARG A 276 -21.35 17.55 -5.73
N ASP A 277 -22.66 17.67 -5.73
CA ASP A 277 -23.42 18.33 -6.79
C ASP A 277 -23.88 19.71 -6.30
N ALA A 278 -23.82 20.73 -7.16
CA ALA A 278 -24.16 22.09 -6.80
C ALA A 278 -25.60 22.27 -6.30
N LYS A 279 -26.54 21.43 -6.74
CA LYS A 279 -27.96 21.51 -6.38
C LYS A 279 -28.36 20.53 -5.29
N LYS A 280 -27.76 19.31 -5.30
CA LYS A 280 -28.12 18.20 -4.42
C LYS A 280 -27.27 18.09 -3.16
N GLY A 281 -26.09 18.75 -3.16
CA GLY A 281 -25.10 18.59 -2.11
C GLY A 281 -24.31 17.27 -2.24
N TRP A 282 -23.91 16.68 -1.12
CA TRP A 282 -23.08 15.50 -1.07
C TRP A 282 -23.85 14.20 -1.18
N SER A 283 -23.34 13.29 -2.03
CA SER A 283 -23.68 11.86 -2.08
C SER A 283 -22.43 11.05 -1.78
N PHE A 284 -22.59 9.89 -1.12
CA PHE A 284 -21.47 9.04 -0.71
C PHE A 284 -21.60 7.62 -1.25
N TYR A 285 -20.48 7.06 -1.64
CA TYR A 285 -20.32 5.71 -2.19
C TYR A 285 -19.23 4.99 -1.44
N ARG A 286 -19.24 3.66 -1.44
CA ARG A 286 -18.26 2.81 -0.82
C ARG A 286 -17.55 1.94 -1.85
N LEU A 287 -16.24 1.79 -1.72
CA LEU A 287 -15.43 0.88 -2.52
C LEU A 287 -14.71 -0.11 -1.60
N PRO A 288 -14.44 -1.35 -2.06
CA PRO A 288 -13.69 -2.30 -1.26
C PRO A 288 -12.21 -1.90 -1.13
N LYS A 289 -11.54 -2.40 -0.09
CA LYS A 289 -10.13 -2.21 0.20
C LYS A 289 -9.32 -3.42 -0.25
N ALA A 290 -8.23 -3.21 -0.98
CA ALA A 290 -7.26 -4.27 -1.26
C ALA A 290 -6.22 -4.39 -0.15
N SER A 291 -5.87 -3.29 0.49
CA SER A 291 -4.94 -3.22 1.61
C SER A 291 -5.58 -2.52 2.80
N HIS A 292 -5.18 -2.94 3.99
CA HIS A 292 -5.57 -2.32 5.26
C HIS A 292 -4.41 -1.59 5.95
N SER A 293 -3.27 -1.44 5.27
CA SER A 293 -2.08 -0.82 5.86
C SER A 293 -2.30 0.61 6.37
N TYR A 294 -3.37 1.27 5.90
CA TYR A 294 -3.67 2.67 6.22
C TYR A 294 -4.96 2.86 7.03
N ASP A 295 -5.48 1.83 7.65
CA ASP A 295 -6.79 1.89 8.31
C ASP A 295 -6.80 2.56 9.68
N GLY A 296 -5.67 2.92 10.22
CA GLY A 296 -5.59 3.53 11.54
C GLY A 296 -6.48 4.77 11.70
N ALA A 297 -7.23 4.84 12.79
CA ALA A 297 -8.14 5.96 13.08
C ALA A 297 -7.42 7.27 13.47
N HIS A 298 -6.13 7.22 13.72
CA HIS A 298 -5.33 8.39 14.10
C HIS A 298 -4.76 9.16 12.90
N GLY A 299 -4.82 8.61 11.69
CA GLY A 299 -4.37 9.30 10.49
C GLY A 299 -2.86 9.39 10.30
N TRP A 300 -2.09 8.42 10.77
CA TRP A 300 -0.64 8.29 10.52
C TRP A 300 -0.29 7.87 9.08
N ASN A 301 -1.11 8.21 8.16
CA ASN A 301 -1.03 7.74 6.80
C ASN A 301 -0.15 8.67 5.96
N THR A 302 0.95 8.16 5.43
CA THR A 302 1.85 8.86 4.52
C THR A 302 1.51 8.63 3.05
N GLU A 303 0.63 7.69 2.74
CA GLU A 303 -0.01 7.63 1.44
C GLU A 303 -0.98 8.83 1.31
N TRP A 304 -0.92 9.49 0.15
CA TRP A 304 -1.88 10.52 -0.21
C TRP A 304 -2.73 10.01 -1.37
N PRO A 305 -3.83 9.29 -1.09
CA PRO A 305 -4.74 8.85 -2.14
C PRO A 305 -5.15 10.01 -3.02
N ARG A 306 -5.08 9.82 -4.34
CA ARG A 306 -5.29 10.87 -5.32
C ARG A 306 -6.23 10.39 -6.42
N ILE A 307 -6.94 11.36 -7.03
CA ILE A 307 -7.59 11.20 -8.32
C ILE A 307 -6.94 12.22 -9.24
N ARG A 308 -6.24 11.76 -10.28
CA ARG A 308 -5.57 12.64 -11.23
C ARG A 308 -5.76 12.20 -12.67
N ASN A 309 -5.90 13.17 -13.56
CA ASN A 309 -5.79 12.94 -14.99
C ASN A 309 -4.32 12.68 -15.35
N VAL A 310 -4.02 11.47 -15.79
CA VAL A 310 -2.71 11.05 -16.31
C VAL A 310 -2.71 10.93 -17.83
N GLY A 311 -3.85 11.16 -18.47
CA GLY A 311 -4.01 11.29 -19.89
C GLY A 311 -3.55 12.65 -20.41
N THR A 312 -4.02 13.00 -21.60
CA THR A 312 -3.82 14.32 -22.18
C THR A 312 -5.09 15.17 -22.01
N GLU A 313 -5.00 16.46 -22.30
CA GLU A 313 -6.18 17.34 -22.29
C GLU A 313 -7.25 16.89 -23.30
N SER A 314 -6.83 16.40 -24.47
CA SER A 314 -7.72 15.89 -25.52
C SER A 314 -8.20 14.44 -25.31
N ASN A 315 -7.51 13.67 -24.50
CA ASN A 315 -7.87 12.30 -24.14
C ASN A 315 -7.58 12.05 -22.65
N PRO A 316 -8.48 12.53 -21.77
CA PRO A 316 -8.28 12.41 -20.33
C PRO A 316 -8.40 10.94 -19.88
N ASP A 317 -7.48 10.52 -19.00
CA ASP A 317 -7.47 9.21 -18.32
C ASP A 317 -7.24 9.45 -16.83
N TYR A 318 -8.27 9.23 -16.04
CA TYR A 318 -8.17 9.46 -14.59
C TYR A 318 -7.77 8.18 -13.87
N LEU A 319 -6.62 8.25 -13.22
CA LEU A 319 -6.14 7.24 -12.29
C LEU A 319 -6.49 7.67 -10.86
N MET A 320 -7.04 6.74 -10.09
CA MET A 320 -7.23 6.89 -8.65
C MET A 320 -6.38 5.87 -7.92
N THR A 321 -5.72 6.31 -6.84
CA THR A 321 -5.00 5.44 -5.90
C THR A 321 -5.74 5.44 -4.57
N MET A 322 -6.00 4.27 -3.99
CA MET A 322 -6.62 4.17 -2.67
C MET A 322 -6.48 2.77 -2.08
N HIS A 323 -5.97 2.67 -0.87
CA HIS A 323 -5.86 1.42 -0.10
C HIS A 323 -5.28 0.24 -0.90
N GLY A 324 -4.10 0.47 -1.52
CA GLY A 324 -3.35 -0.56 -2.23
C GLY A 324 -3.98 -1.04 -3.54
N MET A 325 -4.88 -0.27 -4.13
CA MET A 325 -5.54 -0.56 -5.40
C MET A 325 -5.45 0.63 -6.34
N PHE A 326 -5.09 0.37 -7.59
CA PHE A 326 -5.29 1.30 -8.70
C PHE A 326 -6.72 1.18 -9.23
N TRP A 327 -7.33 2.31 -9.49
CA TRP A 327 -8.68 2.39 -10.02
C TRP A 327 -8.69 3.21 -11.31
N ARG A 328 -9.44 2.75 -12.29
CA ARG A 328 -9.90 3.62 -13.36
C ARG A 328 -11.05 4.46 -12.81
N PHE A 329 -10.95 5.77 -12.96
CA PHE A 329 -11.95 6.70 -12.46
C PHE A 329 -12.61 7.45 -13.62
N PRO A 330 -13.93 7.57 -13.70
CA PRO A 330 -14.60 8.31 -14.74
C PRO A 330 -14.55 9.82 -14.48
N GLY A 331 -13.95 10.59 -15.38
CA GLY A 331 -13.80 12.05 -15.23
C GLY A 331 -15.13 12.82 -15.19
N GLN A 332 -16.25 12.16 -15.46
CA GLN A 332 -17.59 12.72 -15.44
C GLN A 332 -18.43 12.22 -14.25
N PHE A 333 -17.77 11.69 -13.21
CA PHE A 333 -18.45 11.12 -12.06
C PHE A 333 -19.28 12.16 -11.31
N THR A 334 -20.59 11.94 -11.26
CA THR A 334 -21.56 12.74 -10.50
C THR A 334 -22.54 11.81 -9.79
N ALA A 335 -23.40 12.35 -8.91
CA ALA A 335 -24.44 11.55 -8.26
C ALA A 335 -25.50 11.02 -9.26
N ASP A 336 -25.68 11.67 -10.39
CA ASP A 336 -26.63 11.25 -11.44
C ASP A 336 -25.98 10.42 -12.55
N ASN A 337 -24.65 10.29 -12.55
CA ASN A 337 -23.87 9.49 -13.47
C ASN A 337 -22.66 8.95 -12.75
N SER A 338 -22.88 7.92 -11.95
CA SER A 338 -21.87 7.33 -11.07
C SER A 338 -21.24 6.05 -11.64
N ALA A 339 -21.47 5.73 -12.91
CA ALA A 339 -20.91 4.57 -13.57
C ALA A 339 -19.43 4.74 -13.94
N GLY A 340 -18.71 3.63 -14.07
CA GLY A 340 -17.41 3.57 -14.76
C GLY A 340 -16.19 3.43 -13.86
N ILE A 341 -16.33 3.38 -12.53
CA ILE A 341 -15.21 3.02 -11.64
C ILE A 341 -14.89 1.53 -11.84
N ARG A 342 -13.60 1.21 -12.04
CA ARG A 342 -13.14 -0.18 -12.22
C ARG A 342 -11.84 -0.40 -11.47
N PRO A 343 -11.68 -1.54 -10.76
CA PRO A 343 -10.38 -1.93 -10.22
C PRO A 343 -9.41 -2.23 -11.38
N ARG A 344 -8.14 -1.91 -11.17
CA ARG A 344 -7.06 -2.26 -12.09
C ARG A 344 -6.20 -3.35 -11.46
N SER A 345 -5.15 -3.00 -10.74
CA SER A 345 -4.34 -3.98 -10.02
C SER A 345 -4.02 -3.51 -8.60
N ALA A 346 -3.66 -4.46 -7.74
CA ALA A 346 -3.19 -4.13 -6.40
C ALA A 346 -1.71 -3.74 -6.45
N TYR A 347 -1.30 -2.74 -5.64
CA TYR A 347 0.08 -2.28 -5.52
C TYR A 347 0.57 -2.38 -4.06
N LEU A 348 1.91 -2.33 -3.91
CA LEU A 348 2.59 -2.36 -2.61
C LEU A 348 3.30 -1.05 -2.26
N LYS A 349 3.67 -0.23 -3.25
CA LYS A 349 4.28 1.08 -3.00
C LYS A 349 3.39 1.96 -2.13
N VAL A 350 4.00 2.81 -1.30
CA VAL A 350 3.30 3.94 -0.66
C VAL A 350 3.40 5.13 -1.58
N ILE A 351 2.28 5.62 -2.07
CA ILE A 351 2.23 6.65 -3.11
C ILE A 351 1.77 7.97 -2.49
N GLY A 352 2.66 8.98 -2.52
CA GLY A 352 2.34 10.33 -2.04
C GLY A 352 1.65 11.19 -3.10
N ASP A 353 2.12 11.13 -4.33
CA ASP A 353 1.52 11.82 -5.48
C ASP A 353 1.94 11.14 -6.78
N PHE A 354 1.30 11.46 -7.90
CA PHE A 354 1.68 10.93 -9.21
C PHE A 354 1.28 11.86 -10.34
N THR A 355 1.95 11.73 -11.49
CA THR A 355 1.66 12.57 -12.65
C THR A 355 2.12 11.92 -13.96
N ARG A 356 1.67 12.47 -15.09
CA ARG A 356 2.28 12.22 -16.39
C ARG A 356 3.46 13.17 -16.59
N TRP A 357 4.62 12.65 -17.00
CA TRP A 357 5.79 13.43 -17.39
C TRP A 357 6.69 12.66 -18.36
N ASN A 358 7.21 13.33 -19.40
CA ASN A 358 8.06 12.72 -20.45
C ASN A 358 7.48 11.41 -21.02
N ASP A 359 6.16 11.41 -21.33
CA ASP A 359 5.42 10.23 -21.80
C ASP A 359 5.51 8.99 -20.91
N GLN A 360 5.72 9.20 -19.62
CA GLN A 360 5.69 8.19 -18.59
C GLN A 360 4.71 8.55 -17.48
N LEU A 361 4.25 7.54 -16.77
CA LEU A 361 3.59 7.70 -15.49
C LEU A 361 4.66 7.71 -14.39
N VAL A 362 4.66 8.76 -13.57
CA VAL A 362 5.64 8.95 -12.49
C VAL A 362 4.92 8.98 -11.16
N PHE A 363 5.32 8.07 -10.26
CA PHE A 363 4.86 8.03 -8.88
C PHE A 363 5.92 8.60 -7.95
N GLY A 364 5.55 9.51 -7.07
CA GLY A 364 6.33 9.90 -5.91
C GLY A 364 6.00 8.96 -4.76
N CYS A 365 7.00 8.31 -4.19
CA CYS A 365 6.82 7.22 -3.25
C CYS A 365 7.45 7.52 -1.89
N ASP A 366 6.97 6.82 -0.85
CA ASP A 366 7.51 6.81 0.50
C ASP A 366 8.03 5.40 0.78
N ASP A 367 9.32 5.19 0.53
CA ASP A 367 9.88 3.85 0.42
C ASP A 367 10.62 3.36 1.66
N SER A 368 10.83 4.22 2.65
CA SER A 368 11.46 3.77 3.88
C SER A 368 10.96 4.54 5.08
N ALA A 369 10.51 3.81 6.06
CA ALA A 369 10.25 4.36 7.37
C ALA A 369 11.44 4.12 8.30
N GLN A 370 11.72 5.11 9.10
CA GLN A 370 12.84 5.11 10.02
C GLN A 370 12.39 4.76 11.43
N LYS A 371 11.22 5.20 11.79
CA LYS A 371 10.57 4.94 13.06
C LYS A 371 9.10 4.68 12.80
N GLU A 372 8.69 3.49 13.10
CA GLU A 372 7.28 3.20 13.13
C GLU A 372 6.74 3.40 14.53
N PHE A 373 5.73 4.26 14.65
CA PHE A 373 5.17 4.66 15.93
C PHE A 373 4.39 3.55 16.63
N LEU A 374 3.77 2.67 15.86
CA LEU A 374 2.75 1.75 16.36
C LEU A 374 3.08 0.29 16.10
N ASN A 375 4.16 0.02 15.41
CA ASN A 375 4.53 -1.33 15.00
C ASN A 375 5.62 -1.91 15.91
N LYS A 376 5.23 -2.44 17.08
CA LYS A 376 6.13 -3.04 18.09
C LYS A 376 6.14 -4.56 18.00
N ARG A 377 6.27 -5.14 16.82
CA ARG A 377 6.21 -6.58 16.65
C ARG A 377 7.54 -7.24 17.03
N LYS A 378 7.48 -8.30 17.80
CA LYS A 378 8.66 -9.13 18.13
C LYS A 378 9.42 -9.63 16.91
N ALA A 379 8.72 -9.85 15.80
CA ALA A 379 9.31 -10.29 14.54
C ALA A 379 10.32 -9.29 13.94
N LYS A 380 10.21 -8.00 14.24
CA LYS A 380 11.18 -6.98 13.81
C LYS A 380 12.49 -7.06 14.61
N GLY A 381 12.46 -7.52 15.85
CA GLY A 381 13.62 -7.48 16.74
C GLY A 381 14.00 -6.06 17.14
N ASN A 382 15.30 -5.76 17.10
CA ASN A 382 15.87 -4.47 17.49
C ASN A 382 16.19 -3.58 16.30
N ILE A 383 15.43 -3.64 15.21
CA ILE A 383 15.65 -2.76 14.05
C ILE A 383 15.36 -1.33 14.47
N GLU A 384 16.38 -0.50 14.34
CA GLU A 384 16.30 0.95 14.47
C GLU A 384 16.53 1.56 13.09
N GLY A 385 15.81 2.63 12.77
CA GLY A 385 16.04 3.34 11.53
C GLY A 385 17.38 4.07 11.52
N PRO A 386 17.95 4.36 10.34
CA PRO A 386 19.23 5.04 10.21
C PRO A 386 19.17 6.54 10.54
N GLY A 387 18.03 7.08 10.95
CA GLY A 387 17.85 8.50 11.20
C GLY A 387 17.75 9.35 9.92
N GLN A 388 17.74 8.69 8.77
CA GLN A 388 17.54 9.32 7.44
C GLN A 388 16.57 8.49 6.62
N SER A 389 15.66 9.16 5.94
CA SER A 389 14.79 8.53 4.96
C SER A 389 15.33 8.74 3.53
N ASN A 390 15.02 7.84 2.62
CA ASN A 390 15.50 7.86 1.25
C ASN A 390 14.43 7.36 0.27
N SER A 391 13.48 8.20 -0.04
CA SER A 391 12.43 7.94 -1.01
C SER A 391 12.85 8.30 -2.44
N ASN A 392 12.07 7.92 -3.44
CA ASN A 392 12.39 8.18 -4.85
C ASN A 392 11.12 8.30 -5.70
N LEU A 393 11.34 8.69 -6.95
CA LEU A 393 10.35 8.66 -8.01
C LEU A 393 10.39 7.31 -8.72
N TRP A 394 9.22 6.75 -9.00
CA TRP A 394 9.07 5.53 -9.79
C TRP A 394 8.51 5.87 -11.17
N PHE A 395 9.34 5.73 -12.20
CA PHE A 395 8.99 5.99 -13.60
C PHE A 395 8.49 4.72 -14.25
N THR A 396 7.27 4.74 -14.78
CA THR A 396 6.62 3.56 -15.33
C THR A 396 5.86 3.86 -16.61
N SER A 397 5.37 2.80 -17.27
CA SER A 397 4.40 2.92 -18.36
C SER A 397 3.00 3.24 -17.85
N PHE A 398 2.13 3.79 -18.69
CA PHE A 398 0.71 4.00 -18.39
C PHE A 398 -0.07 2.68 -18.23
N SER A 399 0.49 1.55 -18.70
CA SER A 399 -0.09 0.22 -18.49
C SER A 399 0.25 -0.38 -17.13
N LYS A 400 1.30 0.12 -16.44
CA LYS A 400 1.76 -0.45 -15.17
C LYS A 400 0.64 -0.66 -14.12
N PRO A 401 -0.34 0.23 -13.96
CA PRO A 401 -1.47 0.01 -13.08
C PRO A 401 -2.36 -1.19 -13.41
N ASP A 402 -2.22 -1.82 -14.57
CA ASP A 402 -2.95 -3.04 -14.95
C ASP A 402 -2.11 -4.33 -14.79
N GLU A 403 -0.82 -4.23 -14.44
CA GLU A 403 0.16 -5.32 -14.55
C GLU A 403 0.65 -5.88 -13.19
N LEU A 404 0.20 -5.33 -12.07
CA LEU A 404 0.71 -5.69 -10.75
C LEU A 404 -0.09 -6.83 -10.10
N GLY A 405 -0.42 -6.72 -8.83
CA GLY A 405 -1.13 -7.77 -8.10
C GLY A 405 -2.59 -7.95 -8.53
N PRO A 406 -3.17 -9.14 -8.32
CA PRO A 406 -4.55 -9.38 -8.68
C PRO A 406 -5.49 -8.46 -7.90
N ALA A 407 -6.54 -7.97 -8.55
CA ALA A 407 -7.57 -7.21 -7.89
C ALA A 407 -8.36 -8.15 -6.97
N THR A 408 -8.09 -8.06 -5.68
CA THR A 408 -8.82 -8.73 -4.60
C THR A 408 -9.04 -7.73 -3.49
N ALA A 409 -10.29 -7.54 -3.07
CA ALA A 409 -10.65 -6.53 -2.11
C ALA A 409 -11.92 -6.88 -1.34
N GLU A 410 -12.08 -6.32 -0.16
CA GLU A 410 -13.22 -6.54 0.72
C GLU A 410 -13.68 -5.26 1.40
N GLY A 411 -14.90 -5.26 1.88
CA GLY A 411 -15.45 -4.15 2.65
C GLY A 411 -16.84 -4.44 3.15
N ALA A 412 -17.39 -3.54 3.96
CA ALA A 412 -18.71 -3.66 4.52
C ALA A 412 -19.54 -2.39 4.27
N VAL A 413 -20.84 -2.57 4.18
CA VAL A 413 -21.79 -1.47 4.23
C VAL A 413 -22.35 -1.29 5.64
N TRP A 414 -22.46 -2.38 6.39
CA TRP A 414 -22.83 -2.41 7.81
C TRP A 414 -21.87 -3.29 8.61
N ALA A 415 -21.48 -2.85 9.76
CA ALA A 415 -20.63 -3.59 10.70
C ALA A 415 -21.22 -3.46 12.11
N LYS A 416 -22.07 -4.40 12.51
CA LYS A 416 -22.84 -4.39 13.79
C LYS A 416 -23.62 -3.08 13.99
N GLU A 417 -24.36 -2.68 12.97
CA GLU A 417 -25.11 -1.43 12.97
C GLU A 417 -26.61 -1.65 13.20
N SER A 418 -27.22 -0.70 13.90
CA SER A 418 -28.68 -0.66 14.06
C SER A 418 -29.32 -0.13 12.79
N ILE A 419 -30.00 -1.00 12.04
CA ILE A 419 -30.59 -0.74 10.74
C ILE A 419 -32.08 -0.52 10.89
N LYS A 420 -32.62 0.51 10.26
CA LYS A 420 -34.06 0.75 10.17
C LYS A 420 -34.65 -0.01 8.99
N ALA A 421 -35.90 -0.46 9.19
CA ALA A 421 -36.66 -1.11 8.13
C ALA A 421 -36.77 -0.23 6.89
N ASN A 422 -36.54 -0.82 5.74
CA ASN A 422 -36.60 -0.19 4.41
C ASN A 422 -35.57 0.95 4.16
N GLU A 423 -34.65 1.23 5.09
CA GLU A 423 -33.53 2.14 4.86
C GLU A 423 -32.44 1.39 4.13
N ALA A 424 -31.99 1.93 3.00
CA ALA A 424 -30.92 1.32 2.20
C ALA A 424 -29.56 1.68 2.77
N SER A 425 -28.60 0.76 2.66
CA SER A 425 -27.19 1.07 2.88
C SER A 425 -26.67 2.09 1.88
N GLU A 426 -25.51 2.68 2.15
CA GLU A 426 -24.75 3.40 1.13
C GLU A 426 -24.43 2.45 -0.04
N PRO A 427 -24.43 2.94 -1.30
CA PRO A 427 -24.02 2.14 -2.47
C PRO A 427 -22.59 1.63 -2.32
N PHE A 428 -22.38 0.35 -2.59
CA PHE A 428 -21.08 -0.31 -2.61
C PHE A 428 -20.70 -0.68 -4.05
N LEU A 429 -19.46 -0.46 -4.46
CA LEU A 429 -19.03 -0.76 -5.83
C LEU A 429 -19.25 -2.25 -6.13
N PHE A 430 -19.89 -2.54 -7.26
CA PHE A 430 -20.23 -3.90 -7.67
C PHE A 430 -19.60 -4.30 -9.00
N ALA A 431 -19.31 -3.32 -9.85
CA ALA A 431 -18.74 -3.52 -11.18
C ALA A 431 -17.25 -3.85 -11.17
N GLY A 432 -16.80 -4.56 -12.20
CA GLY A 432 -15.37 -4.79 -12.49
C GLY A 432 -14.76 -6.04 -11.86
N TRP A 433 -15.56 -6.89 -11.21
CA TRP A 433 -15.09 -8.09 -10.52
C TRP A 433 -15.64 -9.36 -11.17
N ALA A 434 -14.79 -10.36 -11.30
CA ALA A 434 -15.19 -11.66 -11.83
C ALA A 434 -15.94 -12.50 -10.79
N ASN A 435 -15.46 -12.51 -9.56
CA ASN A 435 -16.01 -13.30 -8.47
C ASN A 435 -16.48 -12.40 -7.34
N ARG A 436 -17.72 -12.57 -6.91
CA ARG A 436 -18.37 -11.70 -5.93
C ARG A 436 -19.18 -12.50 -4.92
N ILE A 437 -18.90 -12.29 -3.63
CA ILE A 437 -19.66 -12.87 -2.53
C ILE A 437 -20.05 -11.76 -1.55
N GLY A 438 -21.31 -11.79 -1.12
CA GLY A 438 -21.82 -11.01 0.00
C GLY A 438 -21.99 -11.89 1.22
N TRP A 439 -21.81 -11.30 2.39
CA TRP A 439 -22.00 -11.92 3.68
C TRP A 439 -22.99 -11.09 4.48
N ILE A 440 -23.98 -11.72 5.08
CA ILE A 440 -25.00 -11.06 5.86
C ILE A 440 -25.27 -11.80 7.16
N LYS A 441 -25.26 -11.06 8.27
CA LYS A 441 -25.55 -11.56 9.61
C LYS A 441 -26.67 -10.76 10.25
N ASN A 442 -27.65 -11.45 10.79
CA ASN A 442 -28.73 -10.87 11.56
C ASN A 442 -28.45 -11.07 13.04
N GLU A 443 -28.05 -10.03 13.73
CA GLU A 443 -27.80 -10.04 15.18
C GLU A 443 -29.02 -9.59 15.99
N GLY A 444 -30.15 -9.35 15.32
CA GLY A 444 -31.44 -9.02 15.92
C GLY A 444 -32.16 -10.23 16.54
N LYS A 445 -33.38 -9.98 17.03
CA LYS A 445 -34.19 -10.98 17.77
C LYS A 445 -35.29 -11.67 16.96
N GLN A 446 -35.46 -11.28 15.70
CA GLN A 446 -36.47 -11.81 14.79
C GLN A 446 -35.87 -12.12 13.42
N PRO A 447 -36.47 -13.02 12.62
CA PRO A 447 -36.08 -13.22 11.23
C PRO A 447 -36.23 -11.94 10.43
N VAL A 448 -35.23 -11.62 9.62
CA VAL A 448 -35.15 -10.43 8.77
C VAL A 448 -34.86 -10.85 7.34
N THR A 449 -35.59 -10.26 6.38
CA THR A 449 -35.33 -10.43 4.97
C THR A 449 -34.49 -9.26 4.48
N PHE A 450 -33.32 -9.58 3.93
CA PHE A 450 -32.38 -8.62 3.34
C PHE A 450 -32.53 -8.68 1.82
N ALA A 451 -32.84 -7.55 1.20
CA ALA A 451 -32.89 -7.39 -0.25
C ALA A 451 -31.59 -6.74 -0.75
N TYR A 452 -30.98 -7.36 -1.75
CA TYR A 452 -29.84 -6.80 -2.49
C TYR A 452 -30.36 -6.12 -3.75
N GLU A 453 -30.14 -4.82 -3.84
CA GLU A 453 -30.56 -4.00 -4.96
C GLU A 453 -29.31 -3.51 -5.73
N VAL A 454 -29.38 -3.54 -7.06
CA VAL A 454 -28.32 -3.00 -7.94
C VAL A 454 -28.82 -1.82 -8.73
N ASP A 455 -27.91 -0.86 -8.96
CA ASP A 455 -28.02 0.19 -9.97
C ASP A 455 -27.15 -0.20 -11.17
N GLU A 456 -27.79 -0.60 -12.26
CA GLU A 456 -27.06 -1.13 -13.43
C GLU A 456 -26.30 -0.05 -14.21
N THR A 457 -26.76 1.18 -14.14
CA THR A 457 -26.30 2.28 -15.02
C THR A 457 -25.64 3.43 -14.26
N GLY A 458 -25.64 3.41 -12.93
CA GLY A 458 -25.13 4.50 -12.11
C GLY A 458 -26.02 5.76 -12.13
N THR A 459 -27.31 5.59 -12.40
CA THR A 459 -28.31 6.67 -12.49
C THR A 459 -29.34 6.65 -11.38
N ASN A 460 -29.08 5.87 -10.33
CA ASN A 460 -29.98 5.64 -9.18
C ASN A 460 -31.26 4.86 -9.52
N ASP A 461 -31.24 4.05 -10.59
CA ASP A 461 -32.34 3.12 -10.92
C ASP A 461 -32.11 1.76 -10.26
N TRP A 462 -32.61 1.59 -9.05
CA TRP A 462 -32.36 0.44 -8.20
C TRP A 462 -33.33 -0.71 -8.43
N LYS A 463 -32.80 -1.92 -8.68
CA LYS A 463 -33.56 -3.15 -8.89
C LYS A 463 -33.12 -4.23 -7.91
N THR A 464 -34.06 -4.91 -7.27
CA THR A 464 -33.78 -6.07 -6.42
C THR A 464 -33.36 -7.25 -7.28
N ILE A 465 -32.17 -7.80 -7.04
CA ILE A 465 -31.66 -8.99 -7.73
C ILE A 465 -31.73 -10.25 -6.85
N LYS A 466 -31.63 -10.10 -5.54
CA LYS A 466 -31.69 -11.20 -4.56
C LYS A 466 -32.35 -10.75 -3.27
N SER A 467 -32.98 -11.73 -2.58
CA SER A 467 -33.49 -11.56 -1.22
C SER A 467 -33.19 -12.82 -0.41
N VAL A 468 -32.72 -12.62 0.82
CA VAL A 468 -32.43 -13.72 1.74
C VAL A 468 -33.04 -13.44 3.11
N THR A 469 -33.69 -14.44 3.70
CA THR A 469 -34.21 -14.34 5.07
C THR A 469 -33.23 -14.98 6.03
N VAL A 470 -32.74 -14.21 7.00
CA VAL A 470 -31.75 -14.65 7.99
C VAL A 470 -32.40 -14.71 9.37
N SER A 471 -32.33 -15.86 10.01
CA SER A 471 -32.85 -16.08 11.37
C SER A 471 -32.05 -15.31 12.42
N PRO A 472 -32.61 -15.06 13.62
CA PRO A 472 -31.89 -14.41 14.73
C PRO A 472 -30.54 -15.08 15.05
N GLY A 473 -29.48 -14.28 15.15
CA GLY A 473 -28.13 -14.75 15.48
C GLY A 473 -27.45 -15.57 14.37
N LYS A 474 -28.08 -15.73 13.21
CA LYS A 474 -27.52 -16.47 12.07
C LYS A 474 -26.92 -15.57 11.00
N ALA A 475 -26.07 -16.16 10.18
CA ALA A 475 -25.46 -15.53 9.01
C ALA A 475 -25.68 -16.40 7.77
N THR A 476 -25.50 -15.81 6.60
CA THR A 476 -25.46 -16.53 5.34
C THR A 476 -24.57 -15.80 4.34
N SER A 477 -24.03 -16.54 3.38
CA SER A 477 -23.33 -15.97 2.23
C SER A 477 -24.23 -15.95 1.00
N VAL A 478 -23.97 -15.00 0.11
CA VAL A 478 -24.72 -14.81 -1.14
C VAL A 478 -23.73 -14.65 -2.28
N ILE A 479 -23.68 -15.61 -3.19
CA ILE A 479 -22.85 -15.50 -4.39
C ILE A 479 -23.60 -14.70 -5.45
N PHE A 480 -22.91 -13.77 -6.09
CA PHE A 480 -23.40 -12.98 -7.21
C PHE A 480 -22.65 -13.41 -8.47
N PRO A 481 -23.27 -14.20 -9.36
CA PRO A 481 -22.64 -14.59 -10.60
C PRO A 481 -22.36 -13.39 -11.51
N VAL A 482 -21.49 -13.57 -12.52
CA VAL A 482 -21.07 -12.49 -13.42
C VAL A 482 -22.22 -11.89 -14.23
N GLU A 483 -23.29 -12.64 -14.40
CA GLU A 483 -24.54 -12.23 -15.06
C GLU A 483 -25.33 -11.20 -14.27
N ASP A 484 -25.19 -11.17 -12.95
CA ASP A 484 -25.77 -10.11 -12.08
C ASP A 484 -25.01 -8.81 -12.36
N LYS A 485 -25.54 -7.99 -13.30
CA LYS A 485 -24.91 -6.73 -13.71
C LYS A 485 -25.29 -5.60 -12.77
N GLY A 486 -24.38 -4.65 -12.59
CA GLY A 486 -24.59 -3.43 -11.82
C GLY A 486 -23.31 -2.65 -11.65
N GLU A 487 -23.40 -1.34 -11.60
CA GLU A 487 -22.31 -0.46 -11.17
C GLU A 487 -22.20 -0.48 -9.64
N TRP A 488 -23.33 -0.42 -8.99
CA TRP A 488 -23.45 -0.33 -7.54
C TRP A 488 -24.40 -1.39 -6.99
N ILE A 489 -24.16 -1.83 -5.75
CA ILE A 489 -25.06 -2.69 -4.96
C ILE A 489 -25.35 -2.01 -3.62
N ARG A 490 -26.58 -2.18 -3.11
CA ARG A 490 -26.96 -1.77 -1.76
C ARG A 490 -27.82 -2.85 -1.10
N VAL A 491 -27.93 -2.78 0.22
CA VAL A 491 -28.70 -3.74 1.01
C VAL A 491 -29.80 -3.01 1.75
N LYS A 492 -30.99 -3.64 1.83
CA LYS A 492 -32.13 -3.15 2.62
C LYS A 492 -32.65 -4.28 3.51
N ALA A 493 -33.05 -3.95 4.73
CA ALA A 493 -33.71 -4.87 5.64
C ALA A 493 -35.22 -4.58 5.67
N ASP A 494 -36.06 -5.60 5.72
CA ASP A 494 -37.52 -5.45 5.83
C ASP A 494 -38.01 -5.05 7.25
N LYS A 495 -37.09 -5.17 8.25
CA LYS A 495 -37.37 -4.86 9.66
C LYS A 495 -36.19 -4.18 10.32
N ASN A 496 -36.46 -3.47 11.43
CA ASN A 496 -35.38 -2.96 12.27
C ASN A 496 -34.55 -4.12 12.85
N THR A 497 -33.23 -4.02 12.76
CA THR A 497 -32.35 -5.05 13.28
C THR A 497 -30.95 -4.50 13.56
N LEU A 498 -30.15 -5.27 14.30
CA LEU A 498 -28.69 -5.12 14.34
C LEU A 498 -28.11 -6.07 13.27
N ALA A 499 -27.30 -5.54 12.36
CA ALA A 499 -26.79 -6.34 11.24
C ALA A 499 -25.35 -6.00 10.85
N THR A 500 -24.69 -7.00 10.26
CA THR A 500 -23.43 -6.87 9.53
C THR A 500 -23.67 -7.31 8.09
N ALA A 501 -23.25 -6.47 7.12
CA ALA A 501 -23.29 -6.80 5.69
C ALA A 501 -21.97 -6.40 5.04
N SER A 502 -21.25 -7.36 4.50
CA SER A 502 -19.96 -7.17 3.85
C SER A 502 -19.89 -7.86 2.50
N PHE A 503 -18.90 -7.46 1.71
CA PHE A 503 -18.65 -7.98 0.38
C PHE A 503 -17.15 -8.29 0.24
N SER A 504 -16.86 -9.39 -0.46
CA SER A 504 -15.49 -9.77 -0.81
C SER A 504 -15.45 -10.13 -2.29
N TYR A 505 -14.55 -9.48 -3.02
CA TYR A 505 -14.47 -9.59 -4.47
C TYR A 505 -13.07 -9.94 -4.93
N THR A 506 -12.97 -10.69 -6.02
CA THR A 506 -11.69 -11.05 -6.61
C THR A 506 -11.77 -11.19 -8.12
N THR A 507 -10.63 -11.00 -8.77
CA THR A 507 -10.36 -11.46 -10.13
C THR A 507 -9.49 -12.72 -10.04
N PRO A 508 -9.58 -13.65 -11.00
CA PRO A 508 -8.69 -14.81 -11.02
C PRO A 508 -7.22 -14.40 -10.99
N ASP A 509 -6.42 -15.05 -10.17
CA ASP A 509 -4.99 -14.83 -10.13
C ASP A 509 -4.31 -15.60 -11.27
N THR A 510 -4.00 -14.91 -12.35
CA THR A 510 -3.38 -15.47 -13.56
C THR A 510 -1.86 -15.51 -13.50
N ARG A 511 -1.25 -15.06 -12.40
CA ARG A 511 0.21 -15.07 -12.25
C ARG A 511 0.75 -16.51 -12.27
N SER A 512 2.00 -16.65 -12.75
CA SER A 512 2.74 -17.91 -12.65
C SER A 512 2.99 -18.27 -11.18
N VAL A 513 3.08 -19.57 -10.90
CA VAL A 513 3.66 -20.07 -9.64
C VAL A 513 5.18 -20.06 -9.66
N GLN A 514 5.80 -19.86 -10.85
CA GLN A 514 7.23 -19.76 -10.99
C GLN A 514 7.63 -18.27 -11.02
N PRO A 515 8.75 -17.92 -10.38
CA PRO A 515 9.29 -16.57 -10.41
C PRO A 515 9.63 -16.12 -11.84
N ALA A 516 9.51 -14.83 -12.09
CA ALA A 516 9.96 -14.22 -13.34
C ALA A 516 11.51 -14.20 -13.45
N MET A 517 12.00 -13.98 -14.67
CA MET A 517 13.44 -13.99 -14.96
C MET A 517 14.24 -12.91 -14.23
N ILE A 518 13.60 -11.83 -13.78
CA ILE A 518 14.25 -10.80 -12.96
C ILE A 518 14.83 -11.36 -11.65
N TYR A 519 14.35 -12.54 -11.19
CA TYR A 519 14.85 -13.23 -10.00
C TYR A 519 15.91 -14.30 -10.32
N LYS A 520 16.38 -14.42 -11.57
CA LYS A 520 17.49 -15.32 -11.91
C LYS A 520 18.71 -14.97 -11.07
N GLY A 521 19.28 -15.98 -10.43
CA GLY A 521 20.42 -15.82 -9.52
C GLY A 521 20.05 -15.66 -8.05
N MET A 522 18.76 -15.58 -7.70
CA MET A 522 18.38 -15.77 -6.30
C MET A 522 18.59 -17.23 -5.91
N ALA A 523 19.24 -17.45 -4.77
CA ALA A 523 19.55 -18.80 -4.29
C ALA A 523 18.29 -19.52 -3.80
N SER A 524 18.15 -20.81 -4.11
CA SER A 524 17.08 -21.66 -3.61
C SER A 524 17.18 -21.90 -2.09
N ALA A 525 16.06 -22.16 -1.43
CA ALA A 525 16.03 -22.52 -0.01
C ALA A 525 16.87 -23.77 0.31
N THR A 526 17.14 -24.63 -0.68
CA THR A 526 17.94 -25.85 -0.54
C THR A 526 19.41 -25.65 -0.92
N ASP A 527 19.79 -24.48 -1.47
CA ASP A 527 21.15 -24.21 -1.91
C ASP A 527 22.11 -24.18 -0.73
N LYS A 528 23.28 -24.80 -0.94
CA LYS A 528 24.34 -24.88 0.06
C LYS A 528 25.49 -23.94 -0.23
N ASN A 529 25.47 -23.24 -1.35
CA ASN A 529 26.47 -22.28 -1.77
C ASN A 529 25.78 -20.99 -2.26
N LEU A 530 25.92 -19.90 -1.53
CA LEU A 530 25.32 -18.60 -1.84
C LEU A 530 26.02 -17.48 -1.09
N THR A 531 25.79 -16.25 -1.52
CA THR A 531 26.07 -15.05 -0.71
C THR A 531 24.81 -14.58 -0.03
N GLY A 532 24.89 -14.26 1.24
CA GLY A 532 23.81 -13.67 2.04
C GLY A 532 24.31 -12.44 2.79
N GLY A 533 23.60 -12.04 3.82
CA GLY A 533 24.05 -10.97 4.71
C GLY A 533 22.89 -10.16 5.29
N LEU A 534 23.25 -9.24 6.18
CA LEU A 534 22.35 -8.29 6.82
C LEU A 534 22.43 -6.92 6.11
N LEU A 535 21.28 -6.27 5.96
CA LEU A 535 21.15 -4.99 5.27
C LEU A 535 20.84 -3.87 6.25
N TYR A 536 21.44 -2.70 6.04
CA TYR A 536 21.15 -1.50 6.81
C TYR A 536 21.35 -0.22 5.99
N GLY A 537 20.31 0.61 5.86
CA GLY A 537 20.43 1.96 5.33
C GLY A 537 21.22 2.84 6.29
N LEU A 538 22.34 3.41 5.85
CA LEU A 538 23.23 4.19 6.70
C LEU A 538 22.71 5.61 6.93
N GLY A 539 22.77 6.08 8.18
CA GLY A 539 22.49 7.43 8.58
C GLY A 539 23.67 8.40 8.39
N ASP A 540 23.63 9.54 9.08
CA ASP A 540 24.67 10.57 9.14
C ASP A 540 25.12 11.10 7.76
N ASN A 541 24.15 11.29 6.85
CA ASN A 541 24.38 11.77 5.47
C ASN A 541 25.26 10.85 4.60
N ARG A 542 25.56 9.63 5.02
CA ARG A 542 26.35 8.65 4.24
C ARG A 542 25.61 8.21 2.97
N ARG A 543 24.28 8.21 2.98
CA ARG A 543 23.42 7.92 1.82
C ARG A 543 23.80 6.64 1.08
N ALA A 544 24.23 5.63 1.83
CA ALA A 544 24.65 4.33 1.34
C ALA A 544 23.86 3.19 2.02
N LEU A 545 23.81 2.03 1.38
CA LEU A 545 23.33 0.79 1.99
C LEU A 545 24.52 -0.01 2.53
N GLY A 546 24.53 -0.29 3.82
CA GLY A 546 25.47 -1.20 4.44
C GLY A 546 25.04 -2.65 4.25
N VAL A 547 25.97 -3.51 3.86
CA VAL A 547 25.79 -4.95 3.69
C VAL A 547 26.84 -5.68 4.51
N LEU A 548 26.45 -6.28 5.62
CA LEU A 548 27.29 -7.20 6.35
C LEU A 548 27.17 -8.58 5.70
N ALA A 549 28.06 -8.82 4.72
CA ALA A 549 27.96 -9.98 3.85
C ALA A 549 28.45 -11.26 4.53
N ASN A 550 27.84 -12.37 4.17
CA ASN A 550 28.28 -13.70 4.49
C ASN A 550 28.27 -14.59 3.25
N THR A 551 29.02 -15.67 3.29
CA THR A 551 28.99 -16.73 2.28
C THR A 551 28.57 -18.02 2.96
N VAL A 552 27.65 -18.73 2.34
CA VAL A 552 27.32 -20.09 2.73
C VAL A 552 28.09 -21.04 1.81
N VAL A 553 28.90 -21.93 2.39
CA VAL A 553 29.66 -22.93 1.68
C VAL A 553 29.39 -24.29 2.30
N ASN A 554 28.88 -25.23 1.50
CA ASN A 554 28.43 -26.56 1.96
C ASN A 554 27.46 -26.48 3.16
N GLY A 555 26.63 -25.42 3.23
CA GLY A 555 25.68 -25.19 4.30
C GLY A 555 26.24 -24.46 5.52
N ASN A 556 27.54 -24.21 5.60
CA ASN A 556 28.15 -23.43 6.68
C ASN A 556 28.22 -21.95 6.33
N THR A 557 27.72 -21.10 7.23
CA THR A 557 27.72 -19.64 7.05
C THR A 557 29.00 -19.04 7.63
N VAL A 558 29.71 -18.24 6.83
CA VAL A 558 30.93 -17.52 7.21
C VAL A 558 30.76 -16.05 6.82
N GLU A 559 30.96 -15.13 7.78
CA GLU A 559 30.98 -13.70 7.49
C GLU A 559 32.19 -13.37 6.60
N THR A 560 31.97 -12.65 5.51
CA THR A 560 32.99 -12.36 4.50
C THR A 560 33.47 -10.92 4.55
N GLY A 561 32.71 -10.02 5.15
CA GLY A 561 33.10 -8.63 5.37
C GLY A 561 31.95 -7.65 5.24
N TYR A 562 32.30 -6.38 5.38
CA TYR A 562 31.37 -5.28 5.28
C TYR A 562 31.53 -4.56 3.93
N TYR A 563 30.40 -4.24 3.32
CA TYR A 563 30.31 -3.58 2.01
C TYR A 563 29.32 -2.44 2.07
N GLU A 564 29.51 -1.45 1.20
CA GLU A 564 28.57 -0.35 1.00
C GLU A 564 28.16 -0.25 -0.47
N MET A 565 26.90 0.07 -0.69
CA MET A 565 26.33 0.35 -2.01
C MET A 565 25.81 1.79 -2.06
N GLY A 566 26.26 2.57 -3.05
CA GLY A 566 25.83 3.93 -3.31
C GLY A 566 24.86 4.04 -4.50
N ASP A 567 24.69 5.27 -5.00
CA ASP A 567 23.79 5.60 -6.10
C ASP A 567 24.19 5.01 -7.47
N LYS A 568 25.44 4.57 -7.61
CA LYS A 568 25.94 3.87 -8.82
C LYS A 568 25.70 2.37 -8.77
N LEU A 569 25.06 1.86 -7.71
CA LEU A 569 24.82 0.44 -7.50
C LEU A 569 26.10 -0.42 -7.54
N GLU A 570 27.21 0.14 -7.09
CA GLU A 570 28.48 -0.57 -6.93
C GLU A 570 28.60 -1.03 -5.48
N LEU A 571 28.76 -2.34 -5.29
CA LEU A 571 28.96 -2.95 -3.97
C LEU A 571 30.47 -2.98 -3.66
N VAL A 572 30.90 -2.08 -2.78
CA VAL A 572 32.32 -1.84 -2.48
C VAL A 572 32.66 -2.29 -1.07
N ARG A 573 33.71 -3.13 -0.92
CA ARG A 573 34.22 -3.55 0.39
C ARG A 573 34.73 -2.35 1.17
N LYS A 574 34.43 -2.29 2.46
CA LYS A 574 34.87 -1.26 3.39
C LYS A 574 35.55 -1.90 4.60
N ASP A 575 36.57 -1.22 5.09
CA ASP A 575 37.24 -1.57 6.35
C ASP A 575 36.66 -0.65 7.45
N ASP A 576 35.45 -1.00 7.93
CA ASP A 576 34.71 -0.27 8.96
C ASP A 576 34.14 -1.27 9.97
N ALA A 577 34.96 -1.60 10.94
CA ALA A 577 34.62 -2.57 11.99
C ALA A 577 33.51 -2.07 12.93
N GLU A 578 33.39 -0.76 13.11
CA GLU A 578 32.37 -0.14 13.95
C GLU A 578 30.98 -0.31 13.33
N THR A 579 30.81 0.08 12.07
CA THR A 579 29.53 -0.11 11.35
C THR A 579 29.21 -1.59 11.19
N ALA A 580 30.18 -2.44 10.88
CA ALA A 580 29.96 -3.89 10.83
C ALA A 580 29.48 -4.45 12.19
N GLY A 581 30.07 -3.98 13.30
CA GLY A 581 29.66 -4.34 14.67
C GLY A 581 28.24 -3.87 15.01
N LEU A 582 27.89 -2.65 14.60
CA LEU A 582 26.53 -2.09 14.75
C LEU A 582 25.50 -2.95 14.01
N ILE A 583 25.75 -3.26 12.74
CA ILE A 583 24.83 -4.08 11.95
C ILE A 583 24.68 -5.47 12.58
N ARG A 584 25.77 -6.11 12.95
CA ARG A 584 25.75 -7.44 13.58
C ARG A 584 24.94 -7.48 14.88
N SER A 585 24.99 -6.41 15.69
CA SER A 585 24.33 -6.36 16.99
C SER A 585 22.87 -5.89 16.89
N LYS A 586 22.59 -4.86 16.08
CA LYS A 586 21.26 -4.20 16.01
C LYS A 586 20.33 -4.83 14.98
N PHE A 587 20.88 -5.44 13.92
CA PHE A 587 20.11 -5.99 12.82
C PHE A 587 20.15 -7.52 12.75
N ALA A 588 20.63 -8.19 13.80
CA ALA A 588 20.51 -9.62 13.92
C ALA A 588 19.06 -10.09 13.68
N ILE A 589 18.92 -11.21 12.99
CA ILE A 589 17.59 -11.79 12.74
C ILE A 589 17.07 -12.45 14.03
N PRO A 590 15.90 -12.04 14.54
CA PRO A 590 15.33 -12.63 15.74
C PRO A 590 15.00 -14.11 15.51
N GLN A 591 15.23 -14.94 16.53
CA GLN A 591 14.87 -16.36 16.53
C GLN A 591 13.57 -16.59 17.29
N GLN A 592 12.89 -17.69 16.97
CA GLN A 592 11.69 -18.16 17.68
C GLN A 592 10.52 -17.15 17.73
N VAL A 593 10.41 -16.34 16.70
CA VAL A 593 9.33 -15.33 16.56
C VAL A 593 8.02 -15.96 16.18
N VAL A 594 8.08 -17.02 15.39
CA VAL A 594 6.94 -17.83 14.94
C VAL A 594 7.15 -19.28 15.37
N SER A 595 6.07 -20.01 15.57
CA SER A 595 6.13 -21.44 15.88
C SER A 595 5.70 -22.25 14.65
N ILE A 596 6.63 -22.99 14.06
CA ILE A 596 6.32 -23.87 12.93
C ILE A 596 5.88 -25.23 13.48
N GLU A 597 4.59 -25.50 13.40
CA GLU A 597 3.97 -26.74 13.84
C GLU A 597 3.72 -27.71 12.68
N ASN A 598 3.31 -28.94 12.95
CA ASN A 598 3.02 -29.94 11.92
C ASN A 598 1.82 -29.55 11.03
N SER A 599 0.95 -28.68 11.54
CA SER A 599 -0.29 -28.28 10.87
C SER A 599 -0.18 -26.93 10.18
N SER A 600 0.56 -25.97 10.74
CA SER A 600 0.60 -24.59 10.30
C SER A 600 1.72 -23.82 11.00
N VAL A 601 1.94 -22.58 10.57
CA VAL A 601 2.72 -21.59 11.32
C VAL A 601 1.80 -20.92 12.32
N LEU A 602 2.13 -20.96 13.60
CA LEU A 602 1.45 -20.23 14.66
C LEU A 602 2.15 -18.90 14.94
N ILE A 603 1.38 -17.84 14.95
CA ILE A 603 1.79 -16.50 15.40
C ILE A 603 0.97 -16.14 16.63
N VAL A 604 1.63 -15.60 17.64
CA VAL A 604 0.96 -14.94 18.77
C VAL A 604 1.35 -13.48 18.71
N ASP A 605 0.38 -12.60 18.44
CA ASP A 605 0.63 -11.17 18.32
C ASP A 605 0.84 -10.49 19.70
N ASP A 606 1.17 -9.19 19.68
CA ASP A 606 1.47 -8.44 20.90
C ASP A 606 0.26 -8.25 21.82
N LEU A 607 -0.95 -8.48 21.30
CA LEU A 607 -2.20 -8.51 22.07
C LEU A 607 -2.55 -9.92 22.59
N GLY A 608 -1.71 -10.92 22.30
CA GLY A 608 -1.93 -12.31 22.69
C GLY A 608 -2.94 -13.04 21.79
N ARG A 609 -3.39 -12.45 20.68
CA ARG A 609 -4.25 -13.11 19.71
C ARG A 609 -3.45 -14.13 18.90
N ARG A 610 -4.09 -15.23 18.54
CA ARG A 610 -3.45 -16.37 17.87
C ARG A 610 -3.91 -16.41 16.41
N TRP A 611 -2.96 -16.58 15.51
CA TRP A 611 -3.18 -16.59 14.06
C TRP A 611 -2.41 -17.74 13.44
N ARG A 612 -2.96 -18.38 12.41
CA ARG A 612 -2.30 -19.47 11.73
C ARG A 612 -2.15 -19.20 10.24
N LEU A 613 -0.93 -19.41 9.74
CA LEU A 613 -0.58 -19.25 8.33
C LEU A 613 -0.21 -20.62 7.70
N PRO A 614 -0.35 -20.74 6.36
CA PRO A 614 0.04 -21.94 5.63
C PRO A 614 1.53 -22.30 5.79
N LEU A 615 1.81 -23.58 5.66
CA LEU A 615 3.15 -24.12 5.52
C LEU A 615 3.59 -24.03 4.06
N GLY A 616 4.86 -23.72 3.84
CA GLY A 616 5.57 -23.84 2.58
C GLY A 616 6.44 -25.09 2.51
N ASP A 617 7.59 -24.97 1.82
CA ASP A 617 8.56 -26.06 1.74
C ASP A 617 9.22 -26.32 3.10
N LYS A 618 9.51 -27.60 3.39
CA LYS A 618 10.15 -28.01 4.64
C LYS A 618 11.55 -27.45 4.84
N ALA A 619 12.24 -27.09 3.76
CA ALA A 619 13.56 -26.47 3.83
C ALA A 619 13.57 -25.17 4.65
N TYR A 620 12.44 -24.47 4.68
CA TYR A 620 12.30 -23.22 5.46
C TYR A 620 12.22 -23.45 6.97
N THR A 621 11.89 -24.66 7.45
CA THR A 621 11.71 -24.90 8.89
C THR A 621 13.01 -24.71 9.66
N SER A 622 14.10 -25.30 9.22
CA SER A 622 15.42 -25.12 9.85
C SER A 622 15.93 -23.70 9.70
N LEU A 623 15.87 -23.14 8.48
CA LEU A 623 16.33 -21.79 8.19
C LEU A 623 15.63 -20.74 9.07
N THR A 624 14.31 -20.88 9.28
CA THR A 624 13.52 -19.99 10.15
C THR A 624 13.89 -20.18 11.62
N ASN A 625 13.97 -21.42 12.10
CA ASN A 625 14.26 -21.71 13.50
C ASN A 625 15.68 -21.30 13.91
N GLU A 626 16.63 -21.35 12.97
CA GLU A 626 18.02 -20.94 13.14
C GLU A 626 18.24 -19.43 12.99
N GLY A 627 17.18 -18.64 12.69
CA GLY A 627 17.29 -17.20 12.48
C GLY A 627 18.08 -16.80 11.23
N GLN A 628 18.00 -17.60 10.18
CA GLN A 628 18.69 -17.33 8.91
C GLN A 628 17.86 -16.52 7.92
N LEU A 629 16.58 -16.31 8.21
CA LEU A 629 15.64 -15.58 7.37
C LEU A 629 14.96 -14.48 8.16
N ARG A 630 14.96 -13.27 7.64
CA ARG A 630 14.21 -12.13 8.22
C ARG A 630 12.71 -12.40 8.14
N ILE A 631 12.04 -12.35 9.29
CA ILE A 631 10.59 -12.60 9.37
C ILE A 631 9.79 -11.34 9.06
N CYS A 632 10.20 -10.18 9.58
CA CYS A 632 9.44 -8.94 9.39
C CYS A 632 10.37 -7.74 9.31
N ARG A 633 10.06 -6.82 8.40
CA ARG A 633 10.72 -5.52 8.29
C ARG A 633 9.80 -4.53 7.58
N GLU A 634 9.79 -3.31 8.05
CA GLU A 634 9.19 -2.21 7.33
C GLU A 634 10.07 -1.83 6.12
N VAL A 635 9.47 -1.79 4.94
CA VAL A 635 10.17 -1.54 3.67
C VAL A 635 9.52 -0.42 2.85
N ALA A 636 8.38 0.05 3.31
CA ALA A 636 7.72 1.26 2.87
C ALA A 636 7.02 1.83 4.11
N THR A 637 6.82 3.12 4.18
CA THR A 637 6.26 3.77 5.37
C THR A 637 4.94 3.11 5.78
N GLU A 638 4.85 2.70 7.05
CA GLU A 638 3.69 2.03 7.67
C GLU A 638 3.29 0.70 7.01
N ARG A 639 4.14 0.13 6.17
CA ARG A 639 3.91 -1.16 5.51
C ARG A 639 5.03 -2.12 5.82
N ASP A 640 4.72 -3.12 6.65
CA ASP A 640 5.63 -4.22 6.91
C ASP A 640 5.55 -5.29 5.82
N LEU A 641 6.70 -5.75 5.44
CA LEU A 641 6.87 -6.98 4.70
C LEU A 641 7.16 -8.11 5.70
N PHE A 642 6.27 -9.09 5.76
CA PHE A 642 6.41 -10.27 6.60
C PHE A 642 6.73 -11.46 5.71
N SER A 643 7.81 -12.18 5.99
CA SER A 643 8.27 -13.33 5.21
C SER A 643 8.27 -14.59 6.08
N CYS A 644 7.50 -15.59 5.69
CA CYS A 644 7.44 -16.85 6.42
C CYS A 644 7.18 -18.04 5.49
N MET A 645 7.96 -19.10 5.66
CA MET A 645 7.82 -20.35 4.91
C MET A 645 7.81 -20.19 3.38
N GLY A 646 8.58 -19.21 2.86
CA GLY A 646 8.67 -18.88 1.44
C GLY A 646 7.51 -18.06 0.91
N THR A 647 6.71 -17.46 1.76
CA THR A 647 5.65 -16.54 1.36
C THR A 647 5.90 -15.17 1.93
N PHE A 648 5.85 -14.16 1.08
CA PHE A 648 5.77 -12.76 1.49
C PHE A 648 4.32 -12.35 1.73
N TYR A 649 4.12 -11.64 2.82
CA TYR A 649 2.84 -11.06 3.22
C TYR A 649 2.99 -9.56 3.42
N GLU A 650 1.98 -8.81 3.06
CA GLU A 650 1.79 -7.45 3.54
C GLU A 650 1.17 -7.51 4.94
N LEU A 651 1.80 -6.86 5.90
CA LEU A 651 1.37 -6.84 7.28
C LEU A 651 1.09 -5.39 7.70
N PRO A 652 -0.19 -5.01 7.87
CA PRO A 652 -0.56 -3.68 8.34
C PRO A 652 -0.01 -3.34 9.72
N ALA A 653 0.07 -2.04 10.02
CA ALA A 653 0.45 -1.54 11.33
C ALA A 653 -0.52 -2.01 12.43
N GLU A 654 -0.07 -1.96 13.70
CA GLU A 654 -0.86 -2.46 14.83
C GLU A 654 -2.17 -1.69 15.03
N ASN A 655 -2.17 -0.37 14.81
CA ASN A 655 -3.36 0.47 14.87
C ASN A 655 -4.34 0.26 13.69
N ALA A 656 -3.91 -0.44 12.66
CA ALA A 656 -4.73 -0.93 11.55
C ALA A 656 -5.09 -2.43 11.71
N ASP A 657 -5.07 -2.93 12.94
CA ASP A 657 -5.40 -4.28 13.39
C ASP A 657 -4.38 -5.39 13.02
N GLY A 658 -3.23 -5.02 12.48
CA GLY A 658 -2.05 -5.89 12.35
C GLY A 658 -2.30 -7.22 11.67
N TYR A 659 -2.02 -8.34 12.36
CA TYR A 659 -2.16 -9.70 11.81
C TYR A 659 -3.57 -10.07 11.40
N ALA A 660 -4.60 -9.47 11.99
CA ALA A 660 -5.98 -9.71 11.56
C ALA A 660 -6.21 -9.32 10.10
N LYS A 661 -5.40 -8.40 9.57
CA LYS A 661 -5.48 -7.85 8.21
C LYS A 661 -4.33 -8.27 7.28
N ILE A 662 -3.48 -9.22 7.71
CA ILE A 662 -2.39 -9.75 6.88
C ILE A 662 -2.92 -10.33 5.56
N ARG A 663 -2.18 -10.11 4.46
CA ARG A 663 -2.49 -10.75 3.16
C ARG A 663 -1.24 -11.32 2.50
N PRO A 664 -1.32 -12.49 1.85
CA PRO A 664 -0.21 -13.02 1.06
C PRO A 664 -0.02 -12.20 -0.23
N VAL A 665 1.24 -11.99 -0.60
CA VAL A 665 1.64 -11.29 -1.82
C VAL A 665 2.15 -12.28 -2.87
N SER A 666 3.12 -13.11 -2.48
CA SER A 666 3.76 -14.08 -3.36
C SER A 666 4.35 -15.24 -2.57
N THR A 667 4.42 -16.41 -3.21
CA THR A 667 5.11 -17.59 -2.67
C THR A 667 6.24 -17.97 -3.62
N HIS A 668 7.40 -18.31 -3.04
CA HIS A 668 8.64 -18.61 -3.74
C HIS A 668 9.42 -19.73 -3.05
N ASN A 669 10.51 -20.20 -3.67
CA ASN A 669 11.41 -21.20 -3.12
C ASN A 669 12.83 -20.67 -2.83
N TYR A 670 13.00 -19.34 -2.80
CA TYR A 670 14.31 -18.72 -2.60
C TYR A 670 14.67 -18.57 -1.13
N ARG A 671 15.98 -18.58 -0.85
CA ARG A 671 16.58 -18.33 0.46
C ARG A 671 16.88 -16.85 0.63
N ILE A 672 15.87 -16.03 0.87
CA ILE A 672 16.02 -14.61 1.11
C ILE A 672 16.40 -14.41 2.59
N ASN A 673 17.65 -14.04 2.85
CA ASN A 673 18.15 -13.87 4.23
C ASN A 673 17.65 -12.60 4.88
N ASP A 674 17.78 -11.47 4.17
CA ASP A 674 17.34 -10.15 4.65
C ASP A 674 16.83 -9.32 3.48
N TYR A 675 16.05 -8.29 3.78
CA TYR A 675 15.51 -7.35 2.81
C TYR A 675 15.39 -5.96 3.44
N ALA A 676 15.58 -4.91 2.63
CA ALA A 676 15.51 -3.52 3.06
C ALA A 676 15.12 -2.60 1.90
N SER A 677 14.59 -1.43 2.22
CA SER A 677 14.45 -0.34 1.26
C SER A 677 15.73 0.46 1.16
N TYR A 678 16.08 0.88 -0.05
CA TYR A 678 17.19 1.77 -0.31
C TYR A 678 16.97 2.56 -1.60
N ARG A 679 16.99 3.89 -1.54
CA ARG A 679 16.83 4.80 -2.68
C ARG A 679 15.56 4.52 -3.53
N GLY A 680 14.46 4.12 -2.88
CA GLY A 680 13.22 3.74 -3.54
C GLY A 680 13.18 2.30 -4.07
N MET A 681 14.24 1.55 -3.88
CA MET A 681 14.35 0.15 -4.27
C MET A 681 14.10 -0.78 -3.08
N LEU A 682 13.60 -1.97 -3.38
CA LEU A 682 13.70 -3.14 -2.50
C LEU A 682 15.01 -3.87 -2.80
N VAL A 683 15.78 -4.15 -1.76
CA VAL A 683 17.05 -4.90 -1.86
C VAL A 683 16.92 -6.20 -1.10
N LEU A 684 17.31 -7.31 -1.71
CA LEU A 684 17.26 -8.66 -1.12
C LEU A 684 18.67 -9.26 -1.05
N THR A 685 18.96 -10.03 0.00
CA THR A 685 20.15 -10.90 0.09
C THR A 685 19.74 -12.37 -0.07
N GLY A 686 20.69 -13.24 -0.37
CA GLY A 686 20.45 -14.65 -0.68
C GLY A 686 20.62 -14.92 -2.18
N VAL A 687 21.80 -14.58 -2.71
CA VAL A 687 22.09 -14.61 -4.16
C VAL A 687 23.16 -15.67 -4.46
N ASN A 688 23.03 -16.36 -5.58
CA ASN A 688 24.10 -17.11 -6.22
C ASN A 688 24.74 -16.21 -7.29
N PRO A 689 25.92 -15.63 -7.05
CA PRO A 689 26.53 -14.64 -7.94
C PRO A 689 26.82 -15.18 -9.34
N GLU A 690 27.20 -16.46 -9.45
CA GLU A 690 27.54 -17.07 -10.75
C GLU A 690 26.29 -17.24 -11.63
N GLU A 691 25.16 -17.62 -11.04
CA GLU A 691 23.89 -17.75 -11.76
C GLU A 691 23.25 -16.41 -12.11
N GLY A 692 23.52 -15.38 -11.29
CA GLY A 692 22.98 -14.03 -11.44
C GLY A 692 23.81 -13.07 -12.27
N LYS A 693 25.01 -13.43 -12.73
CA LYS A 693 25.97 -12.52 -13.38
C LYS A 693 25.44 -11.74 -14.59
N ASP A 694 24.49 -12.31 -15.32
CA ASP A 694 23.89 -11.69 -16.50
C ASP A 694 22.55 -11.00 -16.19
N ASN A 695 22.13 -10.97 -14.92
CA ASN A 695 20.89 -10.34 -14.49
C ASN A 695 21.19 -8.92 -14.00
N GLU A 696 20.56 -7.92 -14.61
CA GLU A 696 20.72 -6.50 -14.23
C GLU A 696 20.22 -6.18 -12.81
N HIS A 697 19.36 -7.02 -12.25
CA HIS A 697 18.89 -6.92 -10.88
C HIS A 697 19.92 -7.46 -9.86
N VAL A 698 20.96 -8.14 -10.29
CA VAL A 698 21.96 -8.72 -9.39
C VAL A 698 23.23 -7.88 -9.42
N ILE A 699 23.55 -7.31 -8.27
CA ILE A 699 24.75 -6.50 -8.05
C ILE A 699 25.74 -7.35 -7.28
N VAL A 700 26.92 -7.60 -7.87
CA VAL A 700 27.98 -8.40 -7.29
C VAL A 700 29.18 -7.50 -6.98
N SER A 701 29.79 -7.68 -5.82
CA SER A 701 31.01 -6.96 -5.44
C SER A 701 32.21 -7.35 -6.34
N ASN A 702 33.21 -6.47 -6.44
CA ASN A 702 34.38 -6.71 -7.30
C ASN A 702 35.17 -7.97 -6.91
N ASP A 703 35.14 -8.36 -5.64
CA ASP A 703 35.81 -9.56 -5.12
C ASP A 703 34.92 -10.82 -5.16
N GLY A 704 33.66 -10.70 -5.65
CA GLY A 704 32.67 -11.79 -5.77
C GLY A 704 32.15 -12.33 -4.44
N LYS A 705 32.44 -11.67 -3.31
CA LYS A 705 32.11 -12.17 -1.97
C LYS A 705 30.85 -11.61 -1.35
N ALA A 706 30.24 -10.62 -2.00
CA ALA A 706 28.95 -10.06 -1.64
C ALA A 706 28.11 -9.89 -2.88
N ALA A 707 26.83 -10.15 -2.77
CA ALA A 707 25.86 -9.87 -3.83
C ALA A 707 24.49 -9.54 -3.24
N VAL A 708 23.76 -8.70 -3.95
CA VAL A 708 22.36 -8.35 -3.63
C VAL A 708 21.53 -8.36 -4.89
N TRP A 709 20.24 -8.65 -4.74
CA TRP A 709 19.23 -8.39 -5.76
C TRP A 709 18.58 -7.03 -5.48
N VAL A 710 18.30 -6.26 -6.52
CA VAL A 710 17.66 -4.93 -6.43
C VAL A 710 16.47 -4.84 -7.40
N GLY A 711 15.38 -4.24 -6.96
CA GLY A 711 14.17 -4.01 -7.74
C GLY A 711 13.24 -3.04 -7.01
N VAL A 712 11.96 -3.05 -7.31
CA VAL A 712 10.95 -2.32 -6.52
C VAL A 712 10.12 -3.31 -5.69
N ILE A 713 9.45 -2.81 -4.64
CA ILE A 713 8.60 -3.68 -3.80
C ILE A 713 7.50 -4.35 -4.63
N ASP A 714 6.99 -3.68 -5.65
CA ASP A 714 5.97 -4.21 -6.55
C ASP A 714 6.48 -5.28 -7.52
N ASP A 715 7.78 -5.47 -7.66
CA ASP A 715 8.33 -6.64 -8.36
C ASP A 715 8.00 -7.95 -7.63
N LEU A 716 7.71 -7.91 -6.32
CA LEU A 716 7.29 -9.08 -5.56
C LEU A 716 6.04 -9.77 -6.14
N TRP A 717 5.20 -9.05 -6.88
CA TRP A 717 4.08 -9.65 -7.58
C TRP A 717 4.53 -10.68 -8.64
N GLN A 718 5.74 -10.55 -9.15
CA GLN A 718 6.33 -11.44 -10.16
C GLN A 718 7.14 -12.60 -9.55
N LEU A 719 7.20 -12.71 -8.21
CA LEU A 719 7.95 -13.75 -7.52
C LEU A 719 7.22 -15.10 -7.51
N GLY A 720 5.92 -15.10 -7.73
CA GLY A 720 5.03 -16.25 -7.80
C GLY A 720 3.67 -15.98 -7.17
N LYS A 721 2.60 -16.61 -7.65
CA LYS A 721 1.32 -16.47 -6.98
C LYS A 721 1.31 -17.18 -5.62
N PRO A 722 0.51 -16.73 -4.63
CA PRO A 722 0.42 -17.35 -3.33
C PRO A 722 -0.11 -18.80 -3.42
N ILE A 723 0.64 -19.73 -2.85
CA ILE A 723 0.28 -21.13 -2.66
C ILE A 723 0.65 -21.56 -1.25
N GLY A 724 0.13 -22.70 -0.80
CA GLY A 724 0.48 -23.25 0.50
C GLY A 724 -0.44 -24.38 0.93
N LYS A 725 -0.14 -24.95 2.07
CA LYS A 725 -0.94 -26.03 2.67
C LYS A 725 -0.88 -25.99 4.18
N GLY A 726 -1.86 -26.54 4.84
CA GLY A 726 -1.90 -26.62 6.29
C GLY A 726 -3.31 -26.49 6.82
N GLY A 727 -3.41 -26.19 8.09
CA GLY A 727 -4.70 -26.00 8.74
C GLY A 727 -4.54 -25.76 10.24
N PRO A 728 -5.60 -25.45 10.96
CA PRO A 728 -5.49 -25.27 12.41
C PRO A 728 -5.29 -26.60 13.12
N TRP A 729 -5.71 -27.72 12.50
CA TRP A 729 -5.66 -29.05 13.10
C TRP A 729 -5.07 -30.09 12.15
N LYS A 730 -4.20 -30.94 12.69
CA LYS A 730 -3.69 -32.14 12.04
C LYS A 730 -3.49 -33.21 13.10
N ASP A 731 -4.43 -34.17 13.19
CA ASP A 731 -4.50 -35.17 14.28
C ASP A 731 -4.44 -34.53 15.65
N THR A 732 -5.13 -33.40 15.81
CA THR A 732 -5.12 -32.56 17.01
C THR A 732 -6.27 -32.97 17.93
N SER A 733 -6.00 -33.10 19.23
CA SER A 733 -7.06 -33.30 20.24
C SER A 733 -7.85 -32.01 20.41
N VAL A 734 -9.14 -32.04 20.07
CA VAL A 734 -10.05 -30.90 20.12
C VAL A 734 -11.19 -31.14 21.10
N LYS A 735 -11.73 -30.05 21.63
CA LYS A 735 -12.86 -30.06 22.56
C LYS A 735 -14.13 -29.62 21.87
N ALA A 736 -15.22 -30.26 22.22
CA ALA A 736 -16.56 -29.97 21.73
C ALA A 736 -16.90 -28.49 21.88
N GLY A 737 -17.39 -27.87 20.82
CA GLY A 737 -17.82 -26.48 20.80
C GLY A 737 -16.71 -25.43 20.90
N ILE A 738 -15.45 -25.84 21.06
CA ILE A 738 -14.31 -24.88 21.13
C ILE A 738 -13.75 -24.66 19.71
N PRO A 739 -13.82 -23.44 19.17
CA PRO A 739 -13.29 -23.15 17.86
C PRO A 739 -11.76 -23.20 17.81
N SER A 740 -11.23 -23.58 16.65
CA SER A 740 -9.79 -23.52 16.38
C SER A 740 -9.26 -22.08 16.39
N ASP A 741 -7.94 -21.93 16.42
CA ASP A 741 -7.30 -20.68 16.03
C ASP A 741 -7.72 -20.32 14.59
N PRO A 742 -7.88 -19.02 14.25
CA PRO A 742 -8.09 -18.57 12.88
C PRO A 742 -6.96 -19.02 11.94
N TYR A 743 -7.32 -19.59 10.80
CA TYR A 743 -6.39 -19.98 9.76
C TYR A 743 -6.63 -19.12 8.51
N LEU A 744 -5.55 -18.57 7.92
CA LEU A 744 -5.62 -17.67 6.76
C LEU A 744 -6.15 -18.42 5.53
N ILE A 745 -7.25 -17.93 4.96
CA ILE A 745 -7.86 -18.50 3.75
C ILE A 745 -8.01 -17.47 2.62
N GLY A 746 -7.94 -16.19 2.96
CA GLY A 746 -8.10 -15.09 2.00
C GLY A 746 -6.91 -14.94 1.05
N PHE A 747 -7.20 -14.43 -0.15
CA PHE A 747 -6.22 -14.07 -1.19
C PHE A 747 -5.48 -15.24 -1.86
N TYR A 748 -5.92 -16.48 -1.64
CA TYR A 748 -5.49 -17.64 -2.41
C TYR A 748 -6.51 -17.93 -3.52
N ASP A 749 -6.04 -18.39 -4.68
CA ASP A 749 -6.86 -18.55 -5.88
C ASP A 749 -7.76 -19.79 -5.75
N ARG A 750 -7.20 -20.97 -5.59
CA ARG A 750 -7.94 -22.24 -5.44
C ARG A 750 -7.76 -22.81 -4.04
N LYS A 751 -8.87 -23.19 -3.42
CA LYS A 751 -8.90 -23.61 -2.02
C LYS A 751 -9.58 -24.98 -1.91
N LYS A 752 -8.88 -25.96 -1.33
CA LYS A 752 -9.43 -27.30 -1.05
C LYS A 752 -9.31 -27.62 0.43
N LEU A 753 -10.42 -28.00 1.05
CA LEU A 753 -10.50 -28.43 2.45
C LEU A 753 -10.60 -29.93 2.54
N THR A 754 -9.91 -30.52 3.51
CA THR A 754 -10.06 -31.92 3.92
C THR A 754 -10.38 -31.98 5.41
N LEU A 755 -11.47 -32.67 5.79
CA LEU A 755 -11.83 -32.95 7.17
C LEU A 755 -11.77 -34.44 7.45
N SER A 756 -11.27 -34.83 8.63
CA SER A 756 -11.31 -36.17 9.17
C SER A 756 -11.19 -36.16 10.69
N HIS A 757 -11.56 -37.26 11.34
CA HIS A 757 -11.46 -37.45 12.78
C HIS A 757 -11.15 -38.90 13.14
N GLN A 758 -10.80 -39.15 14.40
CA GLN A 758 -10.45 -40.49 14.92
C GLN A 758 -11.53 -41.07 15.86
N SER A 759 -12.73 -40.45 15.96
CA SER A 759 -13.85 -41.00 16.71
C SER A 759 -14.41 -42.25 16.01
N THR A 760 -14.99 -43.18 16.78
CA THR A 760 -15.78 -44.28 16.30
C THR A 760 -17.20 -43.88 15.87
N ASP A 761 -17.66 -42.71 16.33
CA ASP A 761 -18.94 -42.09 15.99
C ASP A 761 -18.76 -40.98 14.96
N ASP A 762 -19.85 -40.64 14.26
CA ASP A 762 -19.86 -39.51 13.31
C ASP A 762 -19.67 -38.17 14.05
N ILE A 763 -18.86 -37.29 13.53
CA ILE A 763 -18.58 -35.98 14.09
C ILE A 763 -19.10 -34.86 13.18
N THR A 764 -19.79 -33.91 13.78
CA THR A 764 -20.25 -32.72 13.05
C THR A 764 -19.22 -31.58 13.19
N PHE A 765 -18.72 -31.15 12.06
CA PHE A 765 -17.84 -29.97 11.97
C PHE A 765 -18.69 -28.74 11.65
N THR A 766 -18.51 -27.67 12.42
CA THR A 766 -18.99 -26.33 12.09
C THR A 766 -17.83 -25.54 11.51
N ILE A 767 -18.02 -24.97 10.33
CA ILE A 767 -17.05 -24.18 9.58
C ILE A 767 -17.53 -22.74 9.59
N GLU A 768 -16.73 -21.85 10.17
CA GLU A 768 -17.03 -20.43 10.25
C GLU A 768 -15.97 -19.63 9.50
N ALA A 769 -16.39 -18.56 8.85
CA ALA A 769 -15.56 -17.60 8.15
C ALA A 769 -15.68 -16.22 8.78
N ASP A 770 -14.57 -15.46 8.81
CA ASP A 770 -14.55 -14.02 9.07
C ASP A 770 -14.18 -13.32 7.75
N PRO A 771 -15.16 -12.71 7.07
CA PRO A 771 -14.96 -12.15 5.73
C PRO A 771 -13.93 -11.02 5.68
N THR A 772 -13.91 -10.16 6.71
CA THR A 772 -13.14 -8.92 6.70
C THR A 772 -12.00 -8.87 7.72
N GLY A 773 -11.85 -9.92 8.55
CA GLY A 773 -10.84 -9.92 9.61
C GLY A 773 -11.18 -9.02 10.81
N ASN A 774 -12.46 -8.67 10.99
CA ASN A 774 -12.95 -7.85 12.11
C ASN A 774 -13.40 -8.69 13.32
N GLY A 775 -13.24 -10.03 13.25
CA GLY A 775 -13.76 -10.95 14.26
C GLY A 775 -15.26 -11.22 14.14
N ASP A 776 -15.87 -10.90 13.00
CA ASP A 776 -17.29 -11.12 12.70
C ASP A 776 -17.50 -12.50 12.11
N TRP A 777 -17.35 -13.52 12.95
CA TRP A 777 -17.48 -14.92 12.55
C TRP A 777 -18.89 -15.24 12.09
N MET A 778 -18.98 -15.87 10.92
CA MET A 778 -20.21 -16.27 10.25
C MET A 778 -20.17 -17.77 9.92
N GLU A 779 -21.21 -18.50 10.28
CA GLU A 779 -21.36 -19.91 9.89
C GLU A 779 -21.43 -20.01 8.37
N TYR A 780 -20.44 -20.68 7.78
CA TYR A 780 -20.41 -20.94 6.34
C TYR A 780 -21.06 -22.28 6.01
N MET A 781 -20.72 -23.31 6.78
CA MET A 781 -21.17 -24.67 6.53
C MET A 781 -21.14 -25.50 7.81
N VAL A 782 -22.12 -26.40 7.97
CA VAL A 782 -22.09 -27.49 8.93
C VAL A 782 -22.00 -28.82 8.19
N ARG A 783 -21.01 -29.65 8.55
CA ARG A 783 -20.74 -30.91 7.86
C ARG A 783 -20.59 -32.06 8.85
N LYS A 784 -21.41 -33.07 8.72
CA LYS A 784 -21.26 -34.35 9.40
C LYS A 784 -20.29 -35.24 8.65
N VAL A 785 -19.21 -35.67 9.28
CA VAL A 785 -18.16 -36.55 8.76
C VAL A 785 -18.30 -37.90 9.45
N LYS A 786 -18.41 -38.99 8.69
CA LYS A 786 -18.58 -40.33 9.23
C LYS A 786 -17.29 -40.86 9.87
N ALA A 787 -17.41 -41.79 10.79
CA ALA A 787 -16.26 -42.52 11.33
C ALA A 787 -15.42 -43.13 10.20
N GLY A 788 -14.11 -42.81 10.18
CA GLY A 788 -13.17 -43.27 9.16
C GLY A 788 -13.28 -42.54 7.81
N GLU A 789 -14.20 -41.62 7.63
CA GLU A 789 -14.32 -40.82 6.41
C GLU A 789 -13.21 -39.76 6.33
N LYS A 790 -12.69 -39.55 5.12
CA LYS A 790 -11.88 -38.38 4.74
C LYS A 790 -12.73 -37.58 3.75
N TRP A 791 -13.47 -36.59 4.30
CA TRP A 791 -14.29 -35.71 3.48
C TRP A 791 -13.48 -34.58 2.88
N THR A 792 -13.75 -34.27 1.61
CA THR A 792 -13.06 -33.20 0.86
C THR A 792 -14.07 -32.21 0.28
N TYR A 793 -13.68 -30.93 0.24
CA TYR A 793 -14.49 -29.85 -0.31
C TYR A 793 -13.61 -28.86 -1.07
N GLU A 794 -13.99 -28.56 -2.29
CA GLU A 794 -13.39 -27.46 -3.07
C GLU A 794 -14.29 -26.23 -2.95
N PHE A 795 -13.73 -25.15 -2.43
CA PHE A 795 -14.47 -23.89 -2.33
C PHE A 795 -14.76 -23.35 -3.73
N PRO A 796 -15.95 -22.78 -3.99
CA PRO A 796 -16.23 -22.09 -5.25
C PRO A 796 -15.27 -20.92 -5.45
N ALA A 797 -15.05 -20.52 -6.70
CA ALA A 797 -14.12 -19.43 -7.04
C ALA A 797 -14.53 -18.10 -6.41
N GLU A 798 -15.82 -17.89 -6.22
CA GLU A 798 -16.40 -16.72 -5.59
C GLU A 798 -16.18 -16.67 -4.07
N PHE A 799 -15.85 -17.80 -3.43
CA PHE A 799 -15.64 -17.83 -1.99
C PHE A 799 -14.41 -17.02 -1.62
N GLN A 800 -14.64 -15.95 -0.90
CA GLN A 800 -13.58 -15.16 -0.27
C GLN A 800 -14.01 -14.80 1.16
N ALA A 801 -13.10 -15.03 2.08
CA ALA A 801 -13.10 -14.56 3.45
C ALA A 801 -11.64 -14.43 3.87
N ARG A 802 -11.34 -13.64 4.88
CA ARG A 802 -9.95 -13.50 5.33
C ARG A 802 -9.50 -14.67 6.18
N TRP A 803 -10.34 -15.08 7.12
CA TRP A 803 -10.04 -16.13 8.07
C TRP A 803 -11.10 -17.22 8.08
N ILE A 804 -10.70 -18.46 8.40
CA ILE A 804 -11.57 -19.60 8.61
C ILE A 804 -11.22 -20.27 9.95
N ARG A 805 -12.23 -20.81 10.66
CA ARG A 805 -12.05 -21.62 11.85
C ARG A 805 -13.05 -22.78 11.88
N PHE A 806 -12.76 -23.75 12.74
CA PHE A 806 -13.51 -25.01 12.83
C PHE A 806 -13.85 -25.33 14.28
N SER A 807 -15.01 -25.91 14.52
CA SER A 807 -15.36 -26.55 15.79
C SER A 807 -16.03 -27.92 15.54
N THR A 808 -16.01 -28.78 16.54
CA THR A 808 -16.64 -30.10 16.50
C THR A 808 -17.73 -30.17 17.55
N ASP A 809 -18.77 -31.02 17.34
CA ASP A 809 -19.85 -31.25 18.31
C ASP A 809 -19.43 -32.14 19.48
N GLU A 810 -18.34 -32.92 19.34
CA GLU A 810 -17.81 -33.81 20.37
C GLU A 810 -16.29 -33.72 20.48
N ASP A 811 -15.73 -34.15 21.63
CA ASP A 811 -14.29 -34.27 21.84
C ASP A 811 -13.74 -35.37 20.92
N THR A 812 -12.69 -35.04 20.17
CA THR A 812 -12.06 -36.00 19.26
C THR A 812 -10.63 -35.62 18.93
N LYS A 813 -9.93 -36.48 18.19
CA LYS A 813 -8.76 -36.04 17.40
C LYS A 813 -9.23 -35.73 15.99
N ALA A 814 -9.03 -34.48 15.57
CA ALA A 814 -9.51 -33.96 14.29
C ALA A 814 -8.38 -33.44 13.40
N THR A 815 -8.64 -33.47 12.12
CA THR A 815 -7.84 -32.81 11.07
C THR A 815 -8.75 -31.89 10.28
N ALA A 816 -8.35 -30.63 10.15
CA ALA A 816 -8.88 -29.65 9.22
C ALA A 816 -7.70 -29.11 8.42
N TRP A 817 -7.59 -29.57 7.17
CA TRP A 817 -6.45 -29.33 6.31
C TRP A 817 -6.86 -28.65 5.03
N LEU A 818 -6.17 -27.55 4.69
CA LEU A 818 -6.39 -26.77 3.47
C LEU A 818 -5.17 -26.87 2.54
N GLU A 819 -5.45 -26.86 1.25
CA GLU A 819 -4.45 -26.79 0.18
C GLU A 819 -4.83 -25.65 -0.76
N TYR A 820 -3.86 -24.80 -1.05
CA TYR A 820 -3.99 -23.64 -1.95
C TYR A 820 -3.11 -23.82 -3.17
N LYS A 821 -3.69 -23.58 -4.37
CA LYS A 821 -3.01 -23.76 -5.66
C LYS A 821 -3.17 -22.55 -6.58
#